data_059bcbb875670d0b9e30c06d0b76b167
#
_entry.id   059bcbb875670d0b9e30c06d0b76b167
#
_cell.length_a   1.000
_cell.length_b   1.000
_cell.length_c   1.000
_cell.angle_alpha   90.00
_cell.angle_beta   90.00
_cell.angle_gamma   90.00
#
_symmetry.space_group_name_H-M   'P 1'
#
loop_
_entity.id
_entity.type
_entity.pdbx_description
1 polymer ?
#
loop_
_entity_poly.entity_id
_entity_poly.type
_entity_poly.pdbx_seq_one_letter_code
_entity_poly.pdbx_strand_id
1 'polypeptide(L)'
;VAAAPVSARSTGHPFARSTGHPFARSTGHPFAHRTTRTRFEDMPQLRSRTTTHGRNMAGARALWRATGMGEGDFGKPIVAIANSFTQFVPGHVHLKDMGQLVAGAITEAGGVGKEFNTIAVDDGIAMGHAGMLYSLPSREVIADSVEYMVNAHCADALVCISNCDKITPGMLLAALRLNIPTVFVSGGPMEAGKAVIGEDGEVATRLDLIDAMIKSVDDTVSDEEITQIEQSACPTCGSCSGMFTANSMNCLTEALGLSLPGNGSTLATSAARRELFLDAGRLVVDLCRDYYDGDDESVLPRSIAGKPAFANAMRLDIAMGGSTNTILHLLAAAQEAGVDFDQHDIDALSRVTPCLVKVAPNSTDYYMEDVHRAGGVSAILGELHRGGMLETEVRAVHSPSLEQWLSDWDIRSGASTAKATELFHAAPGGVRTTEAFSSTNRWTSLDTDGEGGCIRSVEHAFTSEGGLAVLHGNLAPDGCIVKTAGVPEHQWSFSGPARVAESQEDAVSMILSGGVQAGDVVVVRYEGPKGGPGMQEMLYPTSYLKGVGLGPKCALITDGRFSGGSSGLSVGHVSPEAAAGGAIGLVRDGDVIEFDIPNRRVQLLVDDEELAARREEQDAKGWTPVDRDRPVSPALKIFAKFAQSADKGAARLVD
;
A
#
# COMPACT_ATOMS: atom_id res chain seq x y z
N VAL A 1 -8.47 -57.02 -10.94
CA VAL A 1 -9.87 -57.39 -11.18
C VAL A 1 -10.42 -56.39 -12.18
N ALA A 2 -10.86 -56.93 -13.34
CA ALA A 2 -11.15 -56.26 -14.57
C ALA A 2 -12.39 -55.34 -14.53
N ALA A 3 -12.29 -54.23 -15.23
CA ALA A 3 -13.41 -53.34 -15.57
C ALA A 3 -14.05 -53.83 -16.91
N ALA A 4 -15.38 -53.81 -16.98
CA ALA A 4 -16.14 -53.99 -18.21
C ALA A 4 -16.87 -52.68 -18.58
N PRO A 5 -17.04 -52.35 -19.87
CA PRO A 5 -17.57 -51.08 -20.34
C PRO A 5 -19.11 -51.11 -20.46
N VAL A 6 -19.76 -49.97 -20.14
CA VAL A 6 -21.18 -49.75 -20.40
C VAL A 6 -21.34 -48.86 -21.63
N SER A 7 -22.12 -49.33 -22.57
CA SER A 7 -22.44 -48.76 -23.87
C SER A 7 -23.37 -47.53 -23.78
N ALA A 8 -23.06 -46.49 -24.58
CA ALA A 8 -23.94 -45.37 -24.83
C ALA A 8 -25.10 -45.74 -25.78
N ARG A 9 -26.32 -45.35 -25.46
CA ARG A 9 -27.44 -45.22 -26.41
C ARG A 9 -27.83 -43.76 -26.54
N SER A 10 -27.66 -43.23 -27.74
CA SER A 10 -28.16 -41.96 -28.20
C SER A 10 -29.67 -42.02 -28.47
N THR A 11 -30.46 -41.08 -27.99
CA THR A 11 -31.77 -40.75 -28.57
C THR A 11 -31.84 -39.23 -28.74
N GLY A 12 -31.77 -38.82 -30.01
CA GLY A 12 -31.97 -37.44 -30.43
C GLY A 12 -33.47 -37.11 -30.49
N HIS A 13 -33.77 -35.85 -30.14
CA HIS A 13 -35.01 -35.19 -30.57
C HIS A 13 -34.71 -33.79 -31.12
N PRO A 14 -35.47 -33.30 -32.10
CA PRO A 14 -35.06 -32.27 -33.03
C PRO A 14 -35.45 -30.84 -32.54
N PHE A 15 -34.57 -29.88 -32.86
CA PHE A 15 -34.83 -28.47 -32.75
C PHE A 15 -35.90 -27.98 -33.72
N ALA A 16 -36.96 -27.37 -33.26
CA ALA A 16 -37.90 -26.58 -34.04
C ALA A 16 -37.40 -25.14 -34.14
N ARG A 17 -37.21 -24.64 -35.37
CA ARG A 17 -36.99 -23.22 -35.69
C ARG A 17 -38.31 -22.48 -35.58
N SER A 18 -38.37 -21.36 -34.88
CA SER A 18 -39.42 -20.38 -35.02
C SER A 18 -38.86 -19.06 -35.60
N THR A 19 -39.48 -18.66 -36.65
CA THR A 19 -39.28 -17.50 -37.52
C THR A 19 -39.65 -16.19 -36.80
N GLY A 20 -38.90 -15.12 -37.13
CA GLY A 20 -39.12 -13.77 -36.60
C GLY A 20 -40.34 -13.07 -37.13
N HIS A 21 -40.83 -12.10 -36.41
CA HIS A 21 -41.69 -11.04 -36.88
C HIS A 21 -41.29 -9.67 -36.30
N PRO A 22 -41.58 -8.56 -37.01
CA PRO A 22 -40.84 -7.32 -36.91
C PRO A 22 -41.42 -6.29 -35.92
N PHE A 23 -40.53 -5.38 -35.52
CA PHE A 23 -40.84 -4.20 -34.72
C PHE A 23 -41.90 -3.30 -35.32
N ALA A 24 -42.95 -3.01 -34.56
CA ALA A 24 -43.85 -1.87 -34.80
C ALA A 24 -43.53 -0.75 -33.80
N ARG A 25 -43.17 0.42 -34.31
CA ARG A 25 -43.08 1.68 -33.56
C ARG A 25 -44.48 2.16 -33.20
N SER A 26 -44.76 2.42 -31.94
CA SER A 26 -45.89 3.27 -31.54
C SER A 26 -45.39 4.48 -30.77
N THR A 27 -45.67 5.65 -31.33
CA THR A 27 -45.61 6.95 -30.71
C THR A 27 -46.86 7.17 -29.87
N GLY A 28 -46.71 7.60 -28.60
CA GLY A 28 -47.86 7.92 -27.78
C GLY A 28 -47.50 8.56 -26.44
N HIS A 29 -47.92 9.72 -26.26
CA HIS A 29 -47.77 10.82 -25.32
C HIS A 29 -47.74 10.49 -23.82
N PRO A 30 -47.20 11.41 -22.97
CA PRO A 30 -46.92 11.20 -21.58
C PRO A 30 -48.12 11.53 -20.68
N PHE A 31 -48.57 10.61 -19.90
CA PHE A 31 -49.31 10.93 -18.66
C PHE A 31 -48.39 10.64 -17.47
N ALA A 32 -47.87 11.72 -16.90
CA ALA A 32 -47.19 11.68 -15.62
C ALA A 32 -48.21 11.44 -14.50
N HIS A 33 -48.33 10.23 -14.06
CA HIS A 33 -48.78 9.95 -12.70
C HIS A 33 -47.53 9.92 -11.80
N ARG A 34 -47.21 11.07 -11.20
CA ARG A 34 -46.40 11.13 -9.98
C ARG A 34 -47.18 10.42 -8.88
N THR A 35 -47.00 9.10 -8.74
CA THR A 35 -47.25 8.43 -7.48
C THR A 35 -46.15 8.89 -6.55
N THR A 36 -46.49 9.57 -5.48
CA THR A 36 -45.63 9.79 -4.31
C THR A 36 -45.28 8.42 -3.76
N ARG A 37 -44.14 7.82 -4.23
CA ARG A 37 -43.47 6.71 -3.54
C ARG A 37 -43.15 7.21 -2.13
N THR A 38 -43.60 6.51 -1.17
CA THR A 38 -43.28 6.79 0.23
C THR A 38 -41.77 6.59 0.39
N ARG A 39 -41.10 7.53 1.09
CA ARG A 39 -39.66 7.61 1.33
C ARG A 39 -39.04 6.29 1.82
N PHE A 40 -39.82 5.37 2.34
CA PHE A 40 -39.43 4.04 2.82
C PHE A 40 -39.22 2.96 1.74
N GLU A 41 -39.70 3.15 0.51
CA GLU A 41 -39.56 2.18 -0.58
C GLU A 41 -38.25 2.34 -1.35
N ASP A 42 -37.57 3.49 -1.21
CA ASP A 42 -36.32 3.84 -1.91
C ASP A 42 -35.06 3.71 -1.03
N MET A 43 -35.20 3.40 0.28
CA MET A 43 -34.05 3.24 1.18
C MET A 43 -33.24 1.96 0.87
N PRO A 44 -31.89 2.00 0.96
CA PRO A 44 -31.06 0.82 0.75
C PRO A 44 -31.39 -0.25 1.79
N GLN A 45 -31.59 -1.47 1.34
CA GLN A 45 -31.86 -2.60 2.26
C GLN A 45 -30.56 -3.34 2.56
N LEU A 46 -30.43 -3.88 3.79
CA LEU A 46 -29.33 -4.76 4.15
C LEU A 46 -29.15 -5.85 3.09
N ARG A 47 -27.94 -6.00 2.57
CA ARG A 47 -27.58 -7.04 1.58
C ARG A 47 -27.82 -8.44 2.15
N SER A 48 -27.53 -8.62 3.44
CA SER A 48 -27.71 -9.86 4.18
C SER A 48 -29.16 -10.39 4.20
N ARG A 49 -30.15 -9.54 3.92
CA ARG A 49 -31.54 -9.97 3.75
C ARG A 49 -31.69 -11.05 2.68
N THR A 50 -30.82 -11.07 1.66
CA THR A 50 -30.77 -12.10 0.63
C THR A 50 -30.64 -13.51 1.22
N THR A 51 -29.87 -13.67 2.29
CA THR A 51 -29.60 -14.97 2.93
C THR A 51 -30.37 -15.19 4.24
N THR A 52 -30.87 -14.10 4.83
CA THR A 52 -31.50 -14.14 6.17
C THR A 52 -33.02 -14.07 6.15
N HIS A 53 -33.66 -13.66 5.05
CA HIS A 53 -35.10 -13.45 4.98
C HIS A 53 -35.79 -14.35 3.94
N GLY A 54 -37.08 -14.53 4.09
CA GLY A 54 -37.90 -15.33 3.19
C GLY A 54 -37.89 -16.85 3.49
N ARG A 55 -39.00 -17.52 3.20
CA ARG A 55 -39.18 -18.97 3.48
C ARG A 55 -38.20 -19.82 2.66
N ASN A 56 -37.89 -19.40 1.44
CA ASN A 56 -36.96 -20.06 0.54
C ASN A 56 -35.50 -20.06 1.06
N MET A 57 -35.14 -19.13 1.95
CA MET A 57 -33.80 -19.04 2.57
C MET A 57 -33.69 -19.80 3.90
N ALA A 58 -34.61 -20.73 4.19
CA ALA A 58 -34.54 -21.55 5.39
C ALA A 58 -33.22 -22.36 5.47
N GLY A 59 -32.71 -22.86 4.35
CA GLY A 59 -31.42 -23.57 4.28
C GLY A 59 -30.26 -22.67 4.66
N ALA A 60 -30.19 -21.46 4.10
CA ALA A 60 -29.15 -20.47 4.43
C ALA A 60 -29.20 -20.10 5.92
N ARG A 61 -30.40 -19.82 6.47
CA ARG A 61 -30.56 -19.57 7.91
C ARG A 61 -30.15 -20.73 8.79
N ALA A 62 -30.41 -21.98 8.38
CA ALA A 62 -29.93 -23.14 9.11
C ALA A 62 -28.38 -23.17 9.19
N LEU A 63 -27.71 -22.84 8.12
CA LEU A 63 -26.23 -22.71 8.08
C LEU A 63 -25.74 -21.52 8.93
N TRP A 64 -26.40 -20.37 8.86
CA TRP A 64 -26.09 -19.23 9.73
C TRP A 64 -26.23 -19.59 11.22
N ARG A 65 -27.26 -20.37 11.59
CA ARG A 65 -27.43 -20.88 12.98
C ARG A 65 -26.28 -21.82 13.36
N ALA A 66 -25.80 -22.66 12.44
CA ALA A 66 -24.66 -23.53 12.67
C ALA A 66 -23.34 -22.76 12.87
N THR A 67 -23.25 -21.49 12.38
CA THR A 67 -22.15 -20.58 12.68
C THR A 67 -22.36 -19.76 13.95
N GLY A 68 -23.37 -20.05 14.77
CA GLY A 68 -23.63 -19.41 16.06
C GLY A 68 -24.63 -18.24 16.04
N MET A 69 -25.30 -17.93 14.92
CA MET A 69 -26.33 -16.89 14.90
C MET A 69 -27.58 -17.36 15.61
N GLY A 70 -28.06 -16.55 16.56
CA GLY A 70 -29.34 -16.76 17.28
C GLY A 70 -30.54 -16.12 16.57
N GLU A 71 -31.75 -16.32 17.13
CA GLU A 71 -32.98 -15.73 16.56
C GLU A 71 -32.92 -14.19 16.51
N GLY A 72 -32.36 -13.57 17.54
CA GLY A 72 -32.24 -12.11 17.63
C GLY A 72 -31.18 -11.48 16.75
N ASP A 73 -30.43 -12.26 15.96
CA ASP A 73 -29.38 -11.75 15.06
C ASP A 73 -29.88 -11.56 13.64
N PHE A 74 -30.98 -12.26 13.27
CA PHE A 74 -31.56 -12.07 11.95
C PHE A 74 -32.23 -10.69 11.85
N GLY A 75 -31.79 -9.89 10.89
CA GLY A 75 -32.23 -8.51 10.71
C GLY A 75 -31.23 -7.44 11.20
N LYS A 76 -30.18 -7.85 11.92
CA LYS A 76 -29.04 -6.99 12.21
C LYS A 76 -28.08 -6.97 11.00
N PRO A 77 -27.25 -5.90 10.82
CA PRO A 77 -26.22 -5.91 9.80
C PRO A 77 -25.18 -7.00 10.07
N ILE A 78 -24.83 -7.76 9.03
CA ILE A 78 -23.73 -8.73 9.06
C ILE A 78 -22.48 -8.02 8.58
N VAL A 79 -21.52 -7.85 9.48
CA VAL A 79 -20.24 -7.20 9.20
C VAL A 79 -19.18 -8.26 8.94
N ALA A 80 -18.59 -8.25 7.74
CA ALA A 80 -17.43 -9.06 7.41
C ALA A 80 -16.18 -8.47 8.06
N ILE A 81 -15.37 -9.30 8.70
CA ILE A 81 -14.07 -8.89 9.26
C ILE A 81 -13.00 -9.62 8.48
N ALA A 82 -12.34 -8.91 7.56
CA ALA A 82 -11.22 -9.43 6.81
C ALA A 82 -9.96 -9.30 7.66
N ASN A 83 -9.48 -10.40 8.24
CA ASN A 83 -8.24 -10.46 9.00
C ASN A 83 -7.12 -11.00 8.12
N SER A 84 -5.89 -10.58 8.37
CA SER A 84 -4.70 -11.03 7.65
C SER A 84 -3.67 -11.71 8.56
N PHE A 85 -4.12 -12.31 9.66
CA PHE A 85 -3.25 -13.06 10.56
C PHE A 85 -2.43 -14.13 9.83
N THR A 86 -1.14 -14.19 10.12
CA THR A 86 -0.24 -15.28 9.74
C THR A 86 0.97 -15.33 10.68
N GLN A 87 1.59 -16.48 10.81
CA GLN A 87 2.85 -16.64 11.55
C GLN A 87 4.10 -16.34 10.72
N PHE A 88 3.94 -16.09 9.41
CA PHE A 88 5.05 -15.80 8.49
C PHE A 88 5.46 -14.32 8.47
N VAL A 89 4.65 -13.41 9.03
CA VAL A 89 4.84 -11.95 8.87
C VAL A 89 4.92 -11.31 10.25
N PRO A 90 6.03 -10.66 10.64
CA PRO A 90 6.15 -9.98 11.94
C PRO A 90 5.03 -8.96 12.20
N GLY A 91 4.59 -8.27 11.15
CA GLY A 91 3.47 -7.33 11.19
C GLY A 91 2.10 -7.97 11.46
N HIS A 92 1.98 -9.30 11.37
CA HIS A 92 0.69 -10.01 11.41
C HIS A 92 0.60 -11.12 12.49
N VAL A 93 1.73 -11.52 13.12
CA VAL A 93 1.73 -12.61 14.13
C VAL A 93 0.81 -12.32 15.30
N HIS A 94 0.60 -11.06 15.65
CA HIS A 94 -0.22 -10.62 16.76
C HIS A 94 -1.70 -10.42 16.39
N LEU A 95 -2.08 -10.55 15.11
CA LEU A 95 -3.45 -10.30 14.65
C LEU A 95 -4.41 -11.47 14.91
N LYS A 96 -3.93 -12.59 15.44
CA LYS A 96 -4.68 -13.84 15.59
C LYS A 96 -6.06 -13.66 16.23
N ASP A 97 -6.15 -12.90 17.31
CA ASP A 97 -7.38 -12.74 18.10
C ASP A 97 -8.05 -11.36 17.87
N MET A 98 -7.48 -10.53 16.98
CA MET A 98 -7.97 -9.18 16.74
C MET A 98 -9.34 -9.16 16.05
N GLY A 99 -9.59 -10.10 15.15
CA GLY A 99 -10.90 -10.25 14.52
C GLY A 99 -12.01 -10.57 15.53
N GLN A 100 -11.72 -11.39 16.54
CA GLN A 100 -12.69 -11.69 17.61
C GLN A 100 -12.88 -10.50 18.56
N LEU A 101 -11.84 -9.70 18.80
CA LEU A 101 -11.95 -8.44 19.54
C LEU A 101 -12.91 -7.45 18.84
N VAL A 102 -12.73 -7.28 17.53
CA VAL A 102 -13.61 -6.45 16.69
C VAL A 102 -15.03 -7.03 16.63
N ALA A 103 -15.18 -8.36 16.48
CA ALA A 103 -16.49 -9.01 16.46
C ALA A 103 -17.28 -8.80 17.76
N GLY A 104 -16.59 -8.79 18.90
CA GLY A 104 -17.17 -8.44 20.20
C GLY A 104 -17.73 -7.02 20.19
N ALA A 105 -16.94 -6.03 19.76
CA ALA A 105 -17.36 -4.63 19.67
C ALA A 105 -18.53 -4.42 18.70
N ILE A 106 -18.53 -5.10 17.55
CA ILE A 106 -19.66 -5.11 16.61
C ILE A 106 -20.92 -5.64 17.26
N THR A 107 -20.80 -6.74 18.03
CA THR A 107 -21.94 -7.34 18.72
C THR A 107 -22.52 -6.41 19.79
N GLU A 108 -21.67 -5.77 20.58
CA GLU A 108 -22.06 -4.75 21.57
C GLU A 108 -22.75 -3.55 20.91
N ALA A 109 -22.32 -3.15 19.73
CA ALA A 109 -22.92 -2.06 18.95
C ALA A 109 -24.22 -2.46 18.24
N GLY A 110 -24.60 -3.76 18.23
CA GLY A 110 -25.85 -4.24 17.67
C GLY A 110 -25.75 -4.85 16.27
N GLY A 111 -24.54 -5.15 15.77
CA GLY A 111 -24.28 -5.89 14.55
C GLY A 111 -23.99 -7.38 14.79
N VAL A 112 -23.61 -8.08 13.74
CA VAL A 112 -23.14 -9.48 13.76
C VAL A 112 -21.78 -9.54 13.05
N GLY A 113 -20.69 -9.68 13.80
CA GLY A 113 -19.34 -9.83 13.27
C GLY A 113 -19.09 -11.24 12.74
N LYS A 114 -18.57 -11.38 11.52
CA LYS A 114 -18.14 -12.64 10.91
C LYS A 114 -16.73 -12.50 10.34
N GLU A 115 -15.79 -13.14 11.03
CA GLU A 115 -14.37 -13.11 10.67
C GLU A 115 -14.03 -14.15 9.61
N PHE A 116 -13.15 -13.77 8.68
CA PHE A 116 -12.42 -14.66 7.77
C PHE A 116 -10.99 -14.15 7.58
N ASN A 117 -10.11 -15.03 7.09
CA ASN A 117 -8.72 -14.68 6.86
C ASN A 117 -8.40 -14.59 5.37
N THR A 118 -7.57 -13.61 4.99
CA THR A 118 -6.87 -13.59 3.71
C THR A 118 -5.39 -13.90 3.91
N ILE A 119 -4.65 -14.07 2.80
CA ILE A 119 -3.20 -14.31 2.83
C ILE A 119 -2.45 -13.02 3.19
N ALA A 120 -1.22 -13.19 3.68
CA ALA A 120 -0.24 -12.12 3.79
C ALA A 120 1.14 -12.66 3.41
N VAL A 121 1.84 -11.93 2.53
CA VAL A 121 3.23 -12.18 2.13
C VAL A 121 4.11 -11.14 2.82
N ASP A 122 5.22 -11.56 3.41
CA ASP A 122 6.20 -10.65 4.00
C ASP A 122 7.21 -10.20 2.95
N ASP A 123 7.23 -8.91 2.66
CA ASP A 123 8.15 -8.34 1.68
C ASP A 123 9.60 -8.40 2.19
N GLY A 124 9.84 -8.21 3.48
CA GLY A 124 11.17 -8.26 4.08
C GLY A 124 11.82 -9.65 3.99
N ILE A 125 11.07 -10.69 4.36
CA ILE A 125 11.53 -12.09 4.29
C ILE A 125 11.66 -12.56 2.83
N ALA A 126 10.79 -12.07 1.94
CA ALA A 126 10.81 -12.40 0.52
C ALA A 126 11.88 -11.62 -0.28
N MET A 127 12.48 -10.60 0.32
CA MET A 127 13.43 -9.70 -0.33
C MET A 127 14.71 -10.42 -0.77
N GLY A 128 15.22 -10.09 -1.96
CA GLY A 128 16.50 -10.60 -2.47
C GLY A 128 16.47 -12.00 -3.07
N HIS A 129 15.31 -12.63 -3.22
CA HIS A 129 15.15 -13.93 -3.87
C HIS A 129 13.79 -14.05 -4.60
N ALA A 130 13.59 -15.13 -5.34
CA ALA A 130 12.40 -15.35 -6.16
C ALA A 130 11.04 -15.31 -5.40
N GLY A 131 11.04 -15.39 -4.08
CA GLY A 131 9.86 -15.18 -3.23
C GLY A 131 9.24 -13.80 -3.42
N MET A 132 10.06 -12.78 -3.72
CA MET A 132 9.61 -11.40 -3.89
C MET A 132 8.69 -11.20 -5.10
N LEU A 133 8.75 -12.08 -6.08
CA LEU A 133 7.85 -12.09 -7.24
C LEU A 133 6.38 -12.29 -6.85
N TYR A 134 6.10 -12.90 -5.70
CA TYR A 134 4.75 -13.15 -5.21
C TYR A 134 4.16 -11.99 -4.40
N SER A 135 4.98 -11.02 -4.01
CA SER A 135 4.55 -9.89 -3.18
C SER A 135 3.47 -9.04 -3.87
N LEU A 136 3.78 -8.34 -4.96
CA LEU A 136 2.79 -7.47 -5.63
C LEU A 136 1.57 -8.26 -6.16
N PRO A 137 1.71 -9.44 -6.79
CA PRO A 137 0.56 -10.25 -7.19
C PRO A 137 -0.38 -10.62 -6.04
N SER A 138 0.12 -10.74 -4.79
CA SER A 138 -0.71 -11.03 -3.62
C SER A 138 -1.75 -9.92 -3.35
N ARG A 139 -1.47 -8.66 -3.70
CA ARG A 139 -2.42 -7.54 -3.62
C ARG A 139 -3.73 -7.88 -4.33
N GLU A 140 -3.65 -8.38 -5.54
CA GLU A 140 -4.82 -8.74 -6.36
C GLU A 140 -5.56 -9.95 -5.79
N VAL A 141 -4.80 -10.95 -5.31
CA VAL A 141 -5.40 -12.15 -4.68
C VAL A 141 -6.12 -11.81 -3.38
N ILE A 142 -5.55 -10.89 -2.59
CA ILE A 142 -6.18 -10.37 -1.37
C ILE A 142 -7.49 -9.64 -1.71
N ALA A 143 -7.46 -8.74 -2.70
CA ALA A 143 -8.64 -8.02 -3.15
C ALA A 143 -9.75 -8.98 -3.58
N ASP A 144 -9.42 -9.97 -4.42
CA ASP A 144 -10.35 -11.00 -4.87
C ASP A 144 -10.91 -11.80 -3.68
N SER A 145 -10.05 -12.27 -2.76
CA SER A 145 -10.49 -13.11 -1.64
C SER A 145 -11.50 -12.39 -0.74
N VAL A 146 -11.29 -11.09 -0.50
CA VAL A 146 -12.23 -10.26 0.27
C VAL A 146 -13.54 -10.07 -0.50
N GLU A 147 -13.46 -9.75 -1.78
CA GLU A 147 -14.64 -9.59 -2.65
C GLU A 147 -15.47 -10.88 -2.70
N TYR A 148 -14.82 -12.05 -2.91
CA TYR A 148 -15.52 -13.34 -2.92
C TYR A 148 -16.27 -13.60 -1.62
N MET A 149 -15.61 -13.40 -0.47
CA MET A 149 -16.23 -13.66 0.83
C MET A 149 -17.42 -12.74 1.10
N VAL A 150 -17.25 -11.44 0.85
CA VAL A 150 -18.28 -10.45 1.12
C VAL A 150 -19.49 -10.61 0.19
N ASN A 151 -19.24 -10.80 -1.12
CA ASN A 151 -20.33 -10.94 -2.10
C ASN A 151 -21.05 -12.27 -1.99
N ALA A 152 -20.33 -13.39 -1.82
CA ALA A 152 -20.96 -14.71 -1.70
C ALA A 152 -21.86 -14.84 -0.46
N HIS A 153 -21.50 -14.18 0.64
CA HIS A 153 -22.27 -14.22 1.89
C HIS A 153 -23.16 -12.99 2.10
N CYS A 154 -23.16 -12.05 1.13
CA CYS A 154 -23.97 -10.83 1.17
C CYS A 154 -23.77 -10.03 2.48
N ALA A 155 -22.52 -9.85 2.92
CA ALA A 155 -22.24 -9.02 4.09
C ALA A 155 -22.60 -7.55 3.82
N ASP A 156 -23.04 -6.85 4.86
CA ASP A 156 -23.55 -5.47 4.77
C ASP A 156 -22.44 -4.44 4.90
N ALA A 157 -21.37 -4.77 5.63
CA ALA A 157 -20.24 -3.89 5.87
C ALA A 157 -18.94 -4.68 6.03
N LEU A 158 -17.81 -3.98 6.07
CA LEU A 158 -16.49 -4.57 6.11
C LEU A 158 -15.60 -3.88 7.15
N VAL A 159 -14.88 -4.65 7.95
CA VAL A 159 -13.71 -4.19 8.70
C VAL A 159 -12.47 -4.85 8.12
N CYS A 160 -11.46 -4.04 7.76
CA CYS A 160 -10.19 -4.50 7.23
C CYS A 160 -9.11 -4.46 8.31
N ILE A 161 -8.64 -5.64 8.75
CA ILE A 161 -7.51 -5.77 9.67
C ILE A 161 -6.27 -6.12 8.86
N SER A 162 -5.47 -5.11 8.54
CA SER A 162 -4.26 -5.20 7.71
C SER A 162 -3.05 -4.65 8.45
N ASN A 163 -1.85 -4.80 7.90
CA ASN A 163 -0.68 -4.11 8.45
C ASN A 163 0.48 -3.95 7.45
N CYS A 164 0.78 -4.94 6.62
CA CYS A 164 1.95 -4.96 5.74
C CYS A 164 1.67 -4.51 4.30
N ASP A 165 2.72 -4.44 3.52
CA ASP A 165 2.93 -3.74 2.26
C ASP A 165 1.84 -3.94 1.21
N LYS A 166 1.43 -5.18 0.96
CA LYS A 166 0.47 -5.52 -0.11
C LYS A 166 -0.92 -5.83 0.43
N ILE A 167 -1.01 -6.05 1.74
CA ILE A 167 -2.26 -6.44 2.40
C ILE A 167 -3.17 -5.22 2.53
N THR A 168 -2.64 -4.12 3.04
CA THR A 168 -3.41 -2.86 3.17
C THR A 168 -3.92 -2.39 1.81
N PRO A 169 -3.11 -2.26 0.75
CA PRO A 169 -3.64 -1.88 -0.56
C PRO A 169 -4.55 -2.94 -1.18
N GLY A 170 -4.32 -4.25 -0.97
CA GLY A 170 -5.23 -5.28 -1.46
C GLY A 170 -6.62 -5.19 -0.84
N MET A 171 -6.72 -4.95 0.46
CA MET A 171 -7.98 -4.69 1.14
C MET A 171 -8.61 -3.36 0.70
N LEU A 172 -7.79 -2.33 0.39
CA LEU A 172 -8.28 -1.06 -0.12
C LEU A 172 -8.95 -1.22 -1.49
N LEU A 173 -8.33 -1.98 -2.42
CA LEU A 173 -8.95 -2.31 -3.69
C LEU A 173 -10.32 -3.00 -3.48
N ALA A 174 -10.38 -3.99 -2.57
CA ALA A 174 -11.64 -4.68 -2.26
C ALA A 174 -12.70 -3.74 -1.68
N ALA A 175 -12.34 -2.86 -0.75
CA ALA A 175 -13.25 -1.89 -0.14
C ALA A 175 -13.84 -0.94 -1.17
N LEU A 176 -13.02 -0.43 -2.10
CA LEU A 176 -13.44 0.45 -3.19
C LEU A 176 -14.31 -0.30 -4.22
N ARG A 177 -13.99 -1.56 -4.52
CA ARG A 177 -14.77 -2.45 -5.40
C ARG A 177 -16.16 -2.72 -4.86
N LEU A 178 -16.24 -3.11 -3.59
CA LEU A 178 -17.47 -3.47 -2.90
C LEU A 178 -18.36 -2.25 -2.61
N ASN A 179 -17.76 -1.12 -2.29
CA ASN A 179 -18.43 0.15 -1.96
C ASN A 179 -19.56 0.00 -0.93
N ILE A 180 -19.29 -0.67 0.16
CA ILE A 180 -20.16 -0.82 1.34
C ILE A 180 -19.51 -0.15 2.55
N PRO A 181 -20.24 0.20 3.62
CA PRO A 181 -19.65 0.80 4.80
C PRO A 181 -18.41 0.03 5.26
N THR A 182 -17.25 0.71 5.36
CA THR A 182 -15.96 0.04 5.59
C THR A 182 -15.10 0.88 6.53
N VAL A 183 -14.41 0.19 7.46
CA VAL A 183 -13.41 0.80 8.36
C VAL A 183 -12.13 -0.02 8.31
N PHE A 184 -10.98 0.67 8.19
CA PHE A 184 -9.66 0.06 8.33
C PHE A 184 -9.13 0.20 9.75
N VAL A 185 -8.50 -0.85 10.25
CA VAL A 185 -7.71 -0.83 11.47
C VAL A 185 -6.45 -1.67 11.28
N SER A 186 -5.28 -1.04 11.36
CA SER A 186 -4.01 -1.73 11.15
C SER A 186 -3.47 -2.36 12.43
N GLY A 187 -2.56 -3.34 12.27
CA GLY A 187 -1.84 -3.96 13.38
C GLY A 187 -0.86 -3.02 14.08
N GLY A 188 -0.43 -1.96 13.42
CA GLY A 188 0.49 -0.95 13.93
C GLY A 188 1.97 -1.22 13.65
N PRO A 189 2.82 -0.18 13.72
CA PRO A 189 4.26 -0.27 13.59
C PRO A 189 4.90 -1.04 14.74
N MET A 190 6.05 -1.69 14.49
CA MET A 190 6.94 -2.18 15.55
C MET A 190 7.72 -1.04 16.18
N GLU A 191 8.29 -1.28 17.35
CA GLU A 191 9.23 -0.39 18.00
C GLU A 191 10.57 -0.36 17.24
N ALA A 192 11.32 0.75 17.33
CA ALA A 192 12.66 0.82 16.78
C ALA A 192 13.60 -0.13 17.51
N GLY A 193 14.47 -0.81 16.76
CA GLY A 193 15.54 -1.64 17.31
C GLY A 193 16.52 -0.81 18.13
N LYS A 194 17.14 -1.43 19.14
CA LYS A 194 18.19 -0.80 19.97
C LYS A 194 19.27 -1.81 20.24
N ALA A 195 20.50 -1.49 19.87
CA ALA A 195 21.68 -2.26 20.23
C ALA A 195 22.73 -1.37 20.88
N VAL A 196 23.54 -1.96 21.71
CA VAL A 196 24.75 -1.34 22.24
C VAL A 196 25.90 -1.89 21.39
N ILE A 197 26.37 -1.08 20.44
CA ILE A 197 27.39 -1.47 19.47
C ILE A 197 28.69 -0.72 19.80
N GLY A 198 29.81 -1.42 19.81
CA GLY A 198 31.16 -0.89 20.04
C GLY A 198 31.94 -1.63 21.14
N GLU A 199 33.27 -1.54 21.08
CA GLU A 199 34.16 -2.25 21.99
C GLU A 199 33.98 -1.87 23.48
N ASP A 200 33.47 -0.68 23.77
CA ASP A 200 33.27 -0.15 25.12
C ASP A 200 31.79 -0.16 25.60
N GLY A 201 30.86 -0.63 24.80
CA GLY A 201 29.46 -0.78 25.20
C GLY A 201 28.71 0.54 25.54
N GLU A 202 29.19 1.67 25.08
CA GLU A 202 28.69 2.98 25.54
C GLU A 202 27.63 3.63 24.64
N VAL A 203 27.42 3.19 23.39
CA VAL A 203 26.48 3.87 22.48
C VAL A 203 25.29 2.98 22.17
N ALA A 204 24.13 3.33 22.73
CA ALA A 204 22.87 2.74 22.30
C ALA A 204 22.49 3.29 20.91
N THR A 205 22.63 2.47 19.88
CA THR A 205 22.25 2.83 18.50
C THR A 205 20.84 2.33 18.21
N ARG A 206 20.00 3.17 17.59
CA ARG A 206 18.69 2.75 17.06
C ARG A 206 18.92 2.07 15.71
N LEU A 207 18.18 1.01 15.46
CA LEU A 207 18.37 0.12 14.30
C LEU A 207 17.03 -0.23 13.64
N ASP A 208 17.11 -0.56 12.36
CA ASP A 208 16.05 -1.20 11.62
C ASP A 208 16.56 -2.35 10.73
N LEU A 209 15.67 -2.93 9.93
CA LEU A 209 15.99 -4.01 8.98
C LEU A 209 17.09 -3.60 7.98
N ILE A 210 17.13 -2.34 7.55
CA ILE A 210 18.09 -1.85 6.55
C ILE A 210 19.49 -1.81 7.11
N ASP A 211 19.65 -1.48 8.41
CA ASP A 211 20.94 -1.50 9.05
C ASP A 211 21.55 -2.91 9.05
N ALA A 212 20.72 -3.95 9.32
CA ALA A 212 21.15 -5.32 9.21
C ALA A 212 21.62 -5.70 7.79
N MET A 213 20.87 -5.26 6.76
CA MET A 213 21.23 -5.52 5.36
C MET A 213 22.53 -4.81 4.93
N ILE A 214 22.68 -3.54 5.29
CA ILE A 214 23.87 -2.76 4.93
C ILE A 214 25.12 -3.33 5.63
N LYS A 215 25.00 -3.63 6.93
CA LYS A 215 26.11 -4.14 7.71
C LYS A 215 26.53 -5.55 7.33
N SER A 216 25.63 -6.36 6.79
CA SER A 216 25.92 -7.74 6.35
C SER A 216 26.95 -7.84 5.20
N VAL A 217 27.23 -6.75 4.47
CA VAL A 217 28.21 -6.70 3.37
C VAL A 217 29.37 -5.74 3.66
N ASP A 218 29.51 -5.28 4.89
CA ASP A 218 30.61 -4.45 5.36
C ASP A 218 31.69 -5.35 5.98
N ASP A 219 32.74 -5.62 5.24
CA ASP A 219 33.85 -6.51 5.66
C ASP A 219 34.57 -6.04 6.94
N THR A 220 34.28 -4.82 7.41
CA THR A 220 34.85 -4.28 8.66
C THR A 220 34.05 -4.65 9.91
N VAL A 221 32.84 -5.19 9.73
CA VAL A 221 31.91 -5.60 10.81
C VAL A 221 32.10 -7.09 11.10
N SER A 222 32.24 -7.45 12.38
CA SER A 222 32.44 -8.86 12.80
C SER A 222 31.13 -9.65 12.74
N ASP A 223 31.22 -11.00 12.64
CA ASP A 223 30.04 -11.88 12.67
C ASP A 223 29.28 -11.78 14.02
N GLU A 224 29.98 -11.49 15.11
CA GLU A 224 29.39 -11.27 16.42
C GLU A 224 28.55 -9.99 16.45
N GLU A 225 29.05 -8.92 15.83
CA GLU A 225 28.31 -7.64 15.71
C GLU A 225 27.10 -7.80 14.80
N ILE A 226 27.22 -8.49 13.66
CA ILE A 226 26.08 -8.83 12.79
C ILE A 226 25.01 -9.58 13.57
N THR A 227 25.40 -10.58 14.37
CA THR A 227 24.46 -11.35 15.21
C THR A 227 23.72 -10.43 16.21
N GLN A 228 24.40 -9.45 16.81
CA GLN A 228 23.76 -8.48 17.71
C GLN A 228 22.76 -7.59 16.99
N ILE A 229 23.11 -7.13 15.77
CA ILE A 229 22.23 -6.32 14.93
C ILE A 229 20.97 -7.12 14.55
N GLU A 230 21.13 -8.36 14.07
CA GLU A 230 19.99 -9.25 13.75
C GLU A 230 19.04 -9.45 14.93
N GLN A 231 19.59 -9.64 16.12
CA GLN A 231 18.79 -9.84 17.33
C GLN A 231 18.07 -8.58 17.79
N SER A 232 18.47 -7.39 17.31
CA SER A 232 18.02 -6.10 17.84
C SER A 232 17.20 -5.30 16.86
N ALA A 233 17.42 -5.46 15.55
CA ALA A 233 16.84 -4.60 14.51
C ALA A 233 15.30 -4.64 14.42
N CYS A 234 14.70 -5.82 14.72
CA CYS A 234 13.24 -6.02 14.69
C CYS A 234 12.75 -6.57 16.04
N PRO A 235 12.60 -5.74 17.09
CA PRO A 235 12.41 -6.23 18.45
C PRO A 235 11.00 -6.69 18.79
N THR A 236 9.98 -6.22 18.07
CA THR A 236 8.57 -6.46 18.45
C THR A 236 7.74 -6.95 17.27
N CYS A 237 6.51 -7.41 17.54
CA CYS A 237 5.48 -7.50 16.52
C CYS A 237 5.16 -6.11 15.96
N GLY A 238 4.59 -6.07 14.79
CA GLY A 238 4.24 -4.82 14.09
C GLY A 238 4.83 -4.77 12.68
N SER A 239 4.39 -3.83 11.87
CA SER A 239 5.02 -3.48 10.59
C SER A 239 6.39 -2.83 10.83
N CYS A 240 7.09 -2.43 9.79
CA CYS A 240 8.42 -1.82 9.94
C CYS A 240 8.43 -0.66 10.95
N SER A 241 9.58 -0.43 11.62
CA SER A 241 9.75 0.68 12.57
C SER A 241 9.93 2.05 11.89
N GLY A 242 10.29 2.08 10.59
CA GLY A 242 10.46 3.30 9.78
C GLY A 242 9.31 3.54 8.79
N MET A 243 9.45 4.58 7.95
CA MET A 243 8.48 4.95 6.91
C MET A 243 8.73 4.15 5.63
N PHE A 244 8.49 2.83 5.72
CA PHE A 244 8.48 1.90 4.61
C PHE A 244 7.06 1.79 4.02
N THR A 245 6.87 0.95 3.01
CA THR A 245 5.59 0.82 2.31
C THR A 245 4.43 0.47 3.25
N ALA A 246 4.63 -0.44 4.20
CA ALA A 246 3.61 -0.84 5.17
C ALA A 246 3.05 0.34 5.95
N ASN A 247 3.93 1.12 6.60
CA ASN A 247 3.51 2.29 7.37
C ASN A 247 2.99 3.41 6.49
N SER A 248 3.60 3.64 5.31
CA SER A 248 3.08 4.60 4.34
C SER A 248 1.63 4.29 3.97
N MET A 249 1.30 3.03 3.64
CA MET A 249 -0.07 2.63 3.30
C MET A 249 -1.03 2.73 4.49
N ASN A 250 -0.58 2.41 5.72
CA ASN A 250 -1.39 2.57 6.92
C ASN A 250 -1.69 4.06 7.22
N CYS A 251 -0.74 4.95 6.99
CA CYS A 251 -0.93 6.41 7.05
C CYS A 251 -1.86 6.90 5.92
N LEU A 252 -1.73 6.34 4.72
CA LEU A 252 -2.56 6.72 3.58
C LEU A 252 -4.03 6.30 3.73
N THR A 253 -4.33 5.13 4.32
CA THR A 253 -5.73 4.78 4.64
C THR A 253 -6.34 5.71 5.67
N GLU A 254 -5.53 6.28 6.59
CA GLU A 254 -5.96 7.32 7.51
C GLU A 254 -6.23 8.63 6.75
N ALA A 255 -5.30 9.09 5.91
CA ALA A 255 -5.45 10.33 5.13
C ALA A 255 -6.58 10.28 4.08
N LEU A 256 -6.86 9.09 3.51
CA LEU A 256 -8.02 8.85 2.66
C LEU A 256 -9.35 8.92 3.42
N GLY A 257 -9.32 8.99 4.76
CA GLY A 257 -10.50 9.04 5.59
C GLY A 257 -11.16 7.69 5.87
N LEU A 258 -10.49 6.56 5.62
CA LEU A 258 -11.05 5.21 5.78
C LEU A 258 -10.65 4.52 7.09
N SER A 259 -9.82 5.14 7.92
CA SER A 259 -9.44 4.63 9.24
C SER A 259 -9.52 5.71 10.33
N LEU A 260 -9.31 5.30 11.56
CA LEU A 260 -9.35 6.18 12.74
C LEU A 260 -8.03 6.96 12.89
N PRO A 261 -8.03 8.16 13.48
CA PRO A 261 -6.82 8.91 13.80
C PRO A 261 -5.86 8.10 14.67
N GLY A 262 -4.57 8.16 14.34
CA GLY A 262 -3.52 7.37 14.98
C GLY A 262 -3.38 5.94 14.45
N ASN A 263 -4.21 5.54 13.48
CA ASN A 263 -4.12 4.21 12.87
C ASN A 263 -2.72 3.94 12.27
N GLY A 264 -2.16 4.90 11.56
CA GLY A 264 -0.85 4.76 10.89
C GLY A 264 0.34 4.80 11.83
N SER A 265 0.22 5.37 13.05
CA SER A 265 1.38 5.66 13.88
C SER A 265 1.42 4.98 15.26
N THR A 266 0.28 4.59 15.84
CA THR A 266 0.25 3.92 17.15
C THR A 266 0.94 2.56 17.08
N LEU A 267 1.90 2.29 17.95
CA LEU A 267 2.68 1.04 17.96
C LEU A 267 1.82 -0.19 18.22
N ALA A 268 2.20 -1.33 17.65
CA ALA A 268 1.53 -2.63 17.85
C ALA A 268 1.53 -3.06 19.32
N THR A 269 2.61 -2.77 20.05
CA THR A 269 2.78 -3.10 21.47
C THR A 269 2.00 -2.16 22.39
N SER A 270 1.55 -0.99 21.92
CA SER A 270 0.85 -0.02 22.77
C SER A 270 -0.55 -0.49 23.15
N ALA A 271 -0.88 -0.42 24.45
CA ALA A 271 -2.23 -0.68 24.94
C ALA A 271 -3.29 0.26 24.33
N ALA A 272 -2.90 1.47 23.94
CA ALA A 272 -3.80 2.43 23.28
C ALA A 272 -4.32 1.90 21.92
N ARG A 273 -3.56 1.07 21.22
CA ARG A 273 -4.01 0.47 19.96
C ARG A 273 -5.23 -0.44 20.11
N ARG A 274 -5.40 -1.07 21.28
CA ARG A 274 -6.57 -1.91 21.54
C ARG A 274 -7.88 -1.14 21.34
N GLU A 275 -7.92 0.13 21.76
CA GLU A 275 -9.12 0.95 21.61
C GLU A 275 -9.43 1.27 20.14
N LEU A 276 -8.41 1.38 19.27
CA LEU A 276 -8.64 1.54 17.83
C LEU A 276 -9.39 0.35 17.21
N PHE A 277 -9.09 -0.89 17.64
CA PHE A 277 -9.83 -2.08 17.19
C PHE A 277 -11.27 -2.07 17.69
N LEU A 278 -11.50 -1.70 18.95
CA LEU A 278 -12.85 -1.62 19.53
C LEU A 278 -13.67 -0.50 18.87
N ASP A 279 -13.07 0.68 18.69
CA ASP A 279 -13.72 1.82 18.06
C ASP A 279 -14.03 1.55 16.58
N ALA A 280 -13.16 0.84 15.83
CA ALA A 280 -13.45 0.42 14.46
C ALA A 280 -14.69 -0.50 14.39
N GLY A 281 -14.81 -1.45 15.35
CA GLY A 281 -15.96 -2.33 15.42
C GLY A 281 -17.27 -1.61 15.76
N ARG A 282 -17.24 -0.59 16.62
CA ARG A 282 -18.41 0.25 16.92
C ARG A 282 -18.78 1.13 15.73
N LEU A 283 -17.79 1.82 15.18
CA LEU A 283 -17.95 2.79 14.09
C LEU A 283 -18.57 2.14 12.84
N VAL A 284 -18.14 0.95 12.44
CA VAL A 284 -18.68 0.29 11.25
C VAL A 284 -20.18 0.01 11.35
N VAL A 285 -20.69 -0.24 12.58
CA VAL A 285 -22.12 -0.44 12.83
C VAL A 285 -22.87 0.90 12.75
N ASP A 286 -22.28 1.99 13.21
CA ASP A 286 -22.86 3.32 13.06
C ASP A 286 -22.93 3.72 11.58
N LEU A 287 -21.87 3.50 10.79
CA LEU A 287 -21.89 3.71 9.34
C LEU A 287 -22.94 2.86 8.61
N CYS A 288 -23.21 1.62 9.11
CA CYS A 288 -24.34 0.83 8.59
C CYS A 288 -25.69 1.51 8.84
N ARG A 289 -25.89 2.11 10.01
CA ARG A 289 -27.13 2.84 10.31
C ARG A 289 -27.25 4.08 9.44
N ASP A 290 -26.17 4.85 9.31
CA ASP A 290 -26.15 6.04 8.45
C ASP A 290 -26.53 5.69 7.01
N TYR A 291 -25.98 4.61 6.47
CA TYR A 291 -26.25 4.19 5.10
C TYR A 291 -27.62 3.50 4.95
N TYR A 292 -27.89 2.41 5.71
CA TYR A 292 -29.08 1.58 5.49
C TYR A 292 -30.35 2.16 6.10
N ASP A 293 -30.26 2.88 7.21
CA ASP A 293 -31.41 3.49 7.88
C ASP A 293 -31.53 5.01 7.55
N GLY A 294 -30.40 5.67 7.23
CA GLY A 294 -30.33 7.11 6.96
C GLY A 294 -30.28 7.47 5.48
N ASP A 295 -30.04 6.51 4.57
CA ASP A 295 -29.82 6.73 3.14
C ASP A 295 -28.63 7.70 2.85
N ASP A 296 -27.60 7.64 3.73
CA ASP A 296 -26.42 8.48 3.62
C ASP A 296 -25.31 7.78 2.82
N GLU A 297 -25.28 7.99 1.50
CA GLU A 297 -24.21 7.46 0.63
C GLU A 297 -22.83 8.11 0.89
N SER A 298 -22.78 9.22 1.63
CA SER A 298 -21.51 9.92 1.89
C SER A 298 -20.56 9.12 2.80
N VAL A 299 -21.07 8.09 3.49
CA VAL A 299 -20.27 7.18 4.34
C VAL A 299 -19.62 6.03 3.57
N LEU A 300 -19.92 5.89 2.28
CA LEU A 300 -19.38 4.81 1.45
C LEU A 300 -17.93 5.09 1.01
N PRO A 301 -17.09 4.07 0.85
CA PRO A 301 -15.67 4.23 0.51
C PRO A 301 -15.41 5.10 -0.73
N ARG A 302 -16.18 4.95 -1.81
CA ARG A 302 -16.00 5.78 -3.03
C ARG A 302 -16.44 7.23 -2.85
N SER A 303 -17.38 7.49 -1.94
CA SER A 303 -17.80 8.86 -1.61
C SER A 303 -16.75 9.55 -0.74
N ILE A 304 -16.13 8.83 0.19
CA ILE A 304 -15.05 9.32 1.05
C ILE A 304 -13.77 9.51 0.23
N ALA A 305 -13.33 8.46 -0.47
CA ALA A 305 -12.11 8.46 -1.27
C ALA A 305 -12.35 9.02 -2.68
N GLY A 306 -12.84 10.26 -2.77
CA GLY A 306 -12.94 11.02 -4.02
C GLY A 306 -11.59 11.67 -4.41
N LYS A 307 -11.51 12.32 -5.59
CA LYS A 307 -10.28 12.97 -6.08
C LYS A 307 -9.62 13.92 -5.05
N PRO A 308 -10.38 14.75 -4.29
CA PRO A 308 -9.79 15.60 -3.24
C PRO A 308 -9.11 14.79 -2.12
N ALA A 309 -9.70 13.67 -1.70
CA ALA A 309 -9.11 12.79 -0.69
C ALA A 309 -7.84 12.11 -1.20
N PHE A 310 -7.81 11.66 -2.46
CA PHE A 310 -6.59 11.14 -3.11
C PHE A 310 -5.49 12.20 -3.18
N ALA A 311 -5.83 13.46 -3.51
CA ALA A 311 -4.87 14.57 -3.52
C ALA A 311 -4.30 14.85 -2.11
N ASN A 312 -5.14 14.87 -1.07
CA ASN A 312 -4.69 15.04 0.32
C ASN A 312 -3.80 13.88 0.78
N ALA A 313 -4.18 12.64 0.47
CA ALA A 313 -3.39 11.46 0.79
C ALA A 313 -2.02 11.48 0.08
N MET A 314 -1.99 11.88 -1.20
CA MET A 314 -0.73 12.00 -1.95
C MET A 314 0.15 13.12 -1.39
N ARG A 315 -0.42 14.27 -0.98
CA ARG A 315 0.35 15.32 -0.29
C ARG A 315 0.92 14.84 1.04
N LEU A 316 0.16 14.05 1.81
CA LEU A 316 0.71 13.43 3.01
C LEU A 316 1.92 12.55 2.67
N ASP A 317 1.80 11.68 1.67
CA ASP A 317 2.87 10.76 1.27
C ASP A 317 4.14 11.50 0.83
N ILE A 318 3.96 12.55 0.04
CA ILE A 318 5.04 13.45 -0.40
C ILE A 318 5.68 14.16 0.80
N ALA A 319 4.88 14.70 1.72
CA ALA A 319 5.36 15.45 2.88
C ALA A 319 6.11 14.58 3.89
N MET A 320 5.72 13.31 4.02
CA MET A 320 6.38 12.37 4.94
C MET A 320 7.52 11.57 4.30
N GLY A 321 7.82 11.81 3.01
CA GLY A 321 8.85 11.05 2.28
C GLY A 321 8.54 9.55 2.22
N GLY A 322 7.31 9.21 1.88
CA GLY A 322 6.80 7.84 1.85
C GLY A 322 7.46 6.95 0.82
N SER A 323 6.93 5.76 0.64
CA SER A 323 7.45 4.76 -0.29
C SER A 323 7.04 5.04 -1.73
N THR A 324 7.90 4.79 -2.71
CA THR A 324 7.52 4.82 -4.13
C THR A 324 6.42 3.80 -4.47
N ASN A 325 6.31 2.71 -3.71
CA ASN A 325 5.24 1.71 -3.88
C ASN A 325 3.83 2.28 -3.63
N THR A 326 3.70 3.30 -2.79
CA THR A 326 2.41 3.95 -2.54
C THR A 326 1.81 4.55 -3.80
N ILE A 327 2.65 5.06 -4.70
CA ILE A 327 2.22 5.55 -6.02
C ILE A 327 1.51 4.45 -6.80
N LEU A 328 2.13 3.24 -6.91
CA LEU A 328 1.48 2.09 -7.56
C LEU A 328 0.12 1.76 -6.92
N HIS A 329 0.06 1.81 -5.59
CA HIS A 329 -1.14 1.40 -4.86
C HIS A 329 -2.24 2.45 -4.94
N LEU A 330 -1.92 3.75 -4.90
CA LEU A 330 -2.90 4.82 -5.07
C LEU A 330 -3.44 4.87 -6.50
N LEU A 331 -2.60 4.69 -7.52
CA LEU A 331 -3.05 4.61 -8.92
C LEU A 331 -4.01 3.44 -9.13
N ALA A 332 -3.69 2.26 -8.59
CA ALA A 332 -4.59 1.10 -8.65
C ALA A 332 -5.90 1.36 -7.88
N ALA A 333 -5.84 1.98 -6.70
CA ALA A 333 -7.00 2.33 -5.90
C ALA A 333 -7.89 3.38 -6.59
N ALA A 334 -7.30 4.37 -7.26
CA ALA A 334 -8.03 5.36 -8.03
C ALA A 334 -8.82 4.72 -9.18
N GLN A 335 -8.22 3.75 -9.90
CA GLN A 335 -8.94 2.98 -10.92
C GLN A 335 -10.14 2.21 -10.33
N GLU A 336 -9.97 1.51 -9.21
CA GLU A 336 -11.06 0.78 -8.54
C GLU A 336 -12.16 1.72 -8.04
N ALA A 337 -11.79 2.91 -7.59
CA ALA A 337 -12.75 3.93 -7.16
C ALA A 337 -13.46 4.64 -8.34
N GLY A 338 -12.94 4.51 -9.56
CA GLY A 338 -13.39 5.28 -10.72
C GLY A 338 -13.00 6.76 -10.64
N VAL A 339 -11.90 7.08 -9.95
CA VAL A 339 -11.36 8.43 -9.78
C VAL A 339 -10.31 8.71 -10.85
N ASP A 340 -10.47 9.81 -11.56
CA ASP A 340 -9.48 10.31 -12.52
C ASP A 340 -8.31 10.95 -11.76
N PHE A 341 -7.34 10.12 -11.41
CA PHE A 341 -6.11 10.49 -10.69
C PHE A 341 -4.93 9.72 -11.28
N ASP A 342 -3.92 10.42 -11.76
CA ASP A 342 -2.81 9.86 -12.51
C ASP A 342 -1.43 10.40 -12.06
N GLN A 343 -0.37 10.01 -12.76
CA GLN A 343 1.00 10.46 -12.46
C GLN A 343 1.21 11.95 -12.69
N HIS A 344 0.43 12.59 -13.58
CA HIS A 344 0.51 14.05 -13.78
C HIS A 344 -0.03 14.81 -12.57
N ASP A 345 -1.14 14.30 -11.97
CA ASP A 345 -1.64 14.83 -10.69
C ASP A 345 -0.55 14.70 -9.61
N ILE A 346 0.12 13.53 -9.53
CA ILE A 346 1.19 13.28 -8.55
C ILE A 346 2.38 14.23 -8.74
N ASP A 347 2.85 14.42 -9.97
CA ASP A 347 3.96 15.36 -10.24
C ASP A 347 3.58 16.81 -9.90
N ALA A 348 2.36 17.22 -10.27
CA ALA A 348 1.86 18.54 -9.93
C ALA A 348 1.82 18.78 -8.42
N LEU A 349 1.35 17.80 -7.65
CA LEU A 349 1.33 17.86 -6.19
C LEU A 349 2.74 17.88 -5.59
N SER A 350 3.65 17.08 -6.13
CA SER A 350 5.03 16.97 -5.67
C SER A 350 5.80 18.30 -5.77
N ARG A 351 5.56 19.08 -6.81
CA ARG A 351 6.23 20.38 -7.01
C ARG A 351 5.88 21.45 -6.00
N VAL A 352 4.74 21.32 -5.32
CA VAL A 352 4.20 22.35 -4.40
C VAL A 352 4.01 21.85 -2.98
N THR A 353 4.34 20.60 -2.70
CA THR A 353 4.21 20.02 -1.36
C THR A 353 5.60 19.86 -0.74
N PRO A 354 5.92 20.49 0.39
CA PRO A 354 7.22 20.40 1.03
C PRO A 354 7.42 19.03 1.71
N CYS A 355 8.69 18.62 1.90
CA CYS A 355 9.03 17.49 2.73
C CYS A 355 9.12 17.94 4.21
N LEU A 356 8.18 17.48 5.04
CA LEU A 356 8.05 17.89 6.44
C LEU A 356 8.60 16.86 7.43
N VAL A 357 8.79 15.61 6.98
CA VAL A 357 9.20 14.50 7.85
C VAL A 357 10.31 13.69 7.18
N LYS A 358 11.37 13.41 7.93
CA LYS A 358 12.41 12.44 7.55
C LYS A 358 12.62 11.47 8.71
N VAL A 359 12.21 10.22 8.49
CA VAL A 359 12.38 9.12 9.43
C VAL A 359 13.12 7.97 8.76
N ALA A 360 13.54 6.98 9.52
CA ALA A 360 14.20 5.80 8.99
C ALA A 360 13.46 5.25 7.75
N PRO A 361 14.17 4.90 6.69
CA PRO A 361 15.62 4.84 6.49
C PRO A 361 16.26 6.14 5.96
N ASN A 362 15.47 7.25 5.81
CA ASN A 362 15.96 8.53 5.28
C ASN A 362 16.62 9.40 6.36
N SER A 363 16.52 8.98 7.62
CA SER A 363 17.15 9.58 8.81
C SER A 363 17.44 8.48 9.81
N THR A 364 18.48 8.65 10.63
CA THR A 364 18.79 7.79 11.78
C THR A 364 18.23 8.34 13.09
N ASP A 365 17.67 9.57 13.06
CA ASP A 365 17.25 10.28 14.27
C ASP A 365 15.83 9.93 14.71
N TYR A 366 14.94 9.63 13.73
CA TYR A 366 13.51 9.45 13.97
C TYR A 366 12.97 8.14 13.36
N TYR A 367 11.97 7.57 14.05
CA TYR A 367 11.24 6.36 13.68
C TYR A 367 9.73 6.59 13.81
N MET A 368 8.89 5.59 13.52
CA MET A 368 7.43 5.74 13.62
C MET A 368 6.94 6.10 15.03
N GLU A 369 7.64 5.65 16.06
CA GLU A 369 7.35 6.01 17.46
C GLU A 369 7.50 7.50 17.72
N ASP A 370 8.43 8.18 17.02
CA ASP A 370 8.64 9.64 17.12
C ASP A 370 7.57 10.39 16.32
N VAL A 371 7.19 9.89 15.13
CA VAL A 371 6.05 10.44 14.37
C VAL A 371 4.78 10.37 15.20
N HIS A 372 4.55 9.26 15.91
CA HIS A 372 3.41 9.13 16.81
C HIS A 372 3.45 10.19 17.93
N ARG A 373 4.59 10.33 18.62
CA ARG A 373 4.80 11.34 19.67
C ARG A 373 4.58 12.77 19.18
N ALA A 374 4.84 13.02 17.89
CA ALA A 374 4.65 14.32 17.26
C ALA A 374 3.21 14.59 16.75
N GLY A 375 2.27 13.66 16.99
CA GLY A 375 0.86 13.81 16.62
C GLY A 375 0.45 13.04 15.35
N GLY A 376 1.33 12.19 14.81
CA GLY A 376 1.03 11.27 13.73
C GLY A 376 0.55 11.94 12.44
N VAL A 377 -0.32 11.25 11.73
CA VAL A 377 -0.90 11.72 10.45
C VAL A 377 -1.65 13.04 10.62
N SER A 378 -2.41 13.18 11.72
CA SER A 378 -3.18 14.40 12.00
C SER A 378 -2.30 15.63 12.11
N ALA A 379 -1.10 15.54 12.72
CA ALA A 379 -0.18 16.66 12.81
C ALA A 379 0.48 17.02 11.48
N ILE A 380 0.82 16.01 10.63
CA ILE A 380 1.37 16.26 9.29
C ILE A 380 0.31 16.95 8.41
N LEU A 381 -0.93 16.43 8.40
CA LEU A 381 -2.05 17.08 7.70
C LEU A 381 -2.34 18.47 8.26
N GLY A 382 -2.23 18.65 9.58
CA GLY A 382 -2.36 19.95 10.24
C GLY A 382 -1.35 20.99 9.74
N GLU A 383 -0.08 20.59 9.54
CA GLU A 383 0.94 21.47 8.95
C GLU A 383 0.63 21.81 7.48
N LEU A 384 0.25 20.83 6.68
CA LEU A 384 -0.16 21.05 5.29
C LEU A 384 -1.41 21.96 5.21
N HIS A 385 -2.35 21.81 6.15
CA HIS A 385 -3.54 22.68 6.25
C HIS A 385 -3.15 24.13 6.59
N ARG A 386 -2.27 24.35 7.56
CA ARG A 386 -1.72 25.67 7.89
C ARG A 386 -1.01 26.32 6.70
N GLY A 387 -0.39 25.49 5.84
CA GLY A 387 0.19 25.92 4.57
C GLY A 387 -0.83 26.18 3.44
N GLY A 388 -2.13 25.97 3.67
CA GLY A 388 -3.18 26.18 2.67
C GLY A 388 -3.16 25.16 1.52
N MET A 389 -2.67 23.94 1.77
CA MET A 389 -2.43 22.95 0.72
C MET A 389 -3.53 21.86 0.64
N LEU A 390 -4.46 21.78 1.59
CA LEU A 390 -5.42 20.70 1.66
C LEU A 390 -6.84 21.10 1.27
N GLU A 391 -7.56 20.13 0.71
CA GLU A 391 -9.00 20.18 0.52
C GLU A 391 -9.68 19.78 1.84
N THR A 392 -10.41 20.69 2.48
CA THR A 392 -10.91 20.50 3.84
C THR A 392 -12.31 19.93 3.94
N GLU A 393 -13.11 20.04 2.88
CA GLU A 393 -14.49 19.53 2.83
C GLU A 393 -14.60 18.00 2.67
N VAL A 394 -13.46 17.29 2.63
CA VAL A 394 -13.46 15.82 2.53
C VAL A 394 -13.91 15.19 3.84
N ARG A 395 -14.81 14.22 3.75
CA ARG A 395 -15.29 13.43 4.88
C ARG A 395 -14.31 12.31 5.22
N ALA A 396 -14.26 11.93 6.50
CA ALA A 396 -13.66 10.67 6.95
C ALA A 396 -14.73 9.79 7.63
N VAL A 397 -14.47 8.49 7.80
CA VAL A 397 -15.38 7.57 8.50
C VAL A 397 -15.73 8.04 9.92
N HIS A 398 -14.83 8.80 10.56
CA HIS A 398 -14.96 9.28 11.93
C HIS A 398 -15.28 10.78 12.05
N SER A 399 -15.29 11.52 10.94
CA SER A 399 -15.47 13.00 10.96
C SER A 399 -16.20 13.47 9.70
N PRO A 400 -17.10 14.45 9.82
CA PRO A 400 -17.84 15.00 8.69
C PRO A 400 -16.98 15.82 7.72
N SER A 401 -15.83 16.31 8.17
CA SER A 401 -14.87 17.05 7.34
C SER A 401 -13.44 16.91 7.87
N LEU A 402 -12.45 17.16 7.02
CA LEU A 402 -11.06 17.21 7.44
C LEU A 402 -10.80 18.38 8.41
N GLU A 403 -11.49 19.51 8.24
CA GLU A 403 -11.37 20.65 9.14
C GLU A 403 -11.75 20.26 10.58
N GLN A 404 -12.89 19.56 10.78
CA GLN A 404 -13.30 19.07 12.09
C GLN A 404 -12.32 18.02 12.63
N TRP A 405 -11.87 17.10 11.77
CA TRP A 405 -10.85 16.12 12.17
C TRP A 405 -9.59 16.79 12.69
N LEU A 406 -9.03 17.77 11.95
CA LEU A 406 -7.81 18.47 12.36
C LEU A 406 -8.02 19.31 13.64
N SER A 407 -9.20 19.93 13.80
CA SER A 407 -9.55 20.61 15.06
C SER A 407 -9.49 19.67 16.26
N ASP A 408 -9.99 18.45 16.12
CA ASP A 408 -10.10 17.50 17.23
C ASP A 408 -8.81 16.73 17.52
N TRP A 409 -7.98 16.48 16.50
CA TRP A 409 -6.88 15.50 16.57
C TRP A 409 -5.48 16.09 16.31
N ASP A 410 -5.34 17.26 15.69
CA ASP A 410 -4.02 17.88 15.56
C ASP A 410 -3.60 18.51 16.88
N ILE A 411 -2.60 17.94 17.55
CA ILE A 411 -2.09 18.39 18.85
C ILE A 411 -1.48 19.81 18.81
N ARG A 412 -1.26 20.36 17.63
CA ARG A 412 -0.75 21.74 17.40
C ARG A 412 -1.85 22.74 17.07
N SER A 413 -3.12 22.29 16.93
CA SER A 413 -4.26 23.16 16.60
C SER A 413 -4.63 24.11 17.74
N GLY A 414 -4.26 23.79 18.98
CA GLY A 414 -4.70 24.47 20.19
C GLY A 414 -6.14 24.13 20.61
N ALA A 415 -6.86 23.32 19.83
CA ALA A 415 -8.24 22.90 20.08
C ALA A 415 -8.37 21.37 20.27
N SER A 416 -7.27 20.63 20.12
CA SER A 416 -7.25 19.16 20.17
C SER A 416 -7.88 18.59 21.43
N THR A 417 -8.58 17.47 21.26
CA THR A 417 -9.29 16.79 22.36
C THR A 417 -8.32 16.14 23.35
N ALA A 418 -8.80 15.92 24.58
CA ALA A 418 -8.06 15.15 25.58
C ALA A 418 -7.78 13.72 25.10
N LYS A 419 -8.68 13.12 24.29
CA LYS A 419 -8.50 11.79 23.68
C LYS A 419 -7.32 11.79 22.71
N ALA A 420 -7.17 12.81 21.88
CA ALA A 420 -6.04 12.95 20.96
C ALA A 420 -4.72 13.06 21.73
N THR A 421 -4.65 13.97 22.69
CA THR A 421 -3.47 14.15 23.54
C THR A 421 -3.10 12.86 24.27
N GLU A 422 -4.09 12.14 24.83
CA GLU A 422 -3.89 10.87 25.52
C GLU A 422 -3.29 9.81 24.59
N LEU A 423 -3.83 9.67 23.37
CA LEU A 423 -3.36 8.70 22.38
C LEU A 423 -1.89 8.93 22.02
N PHE A 424 -1.52 10.16 21.69
CA PHE A 424 -0.17 10.49 21.21
C PHE A 424 0.91 10.47 22.31
N HIS A 425 0.52 10.42 23.57
CA HIS A 425 1.44 10.14 24.68
C HIS A 425 1.89 8.66 24.76
N ALA A 426 1.26 7.73 24.05
CA ALA A 426 1.67 6.33 24.07
C ALA A 426 3.13 6.17 23.60
N ALA A 427 3.91 5.41 24.39
CA ALA A 427 5.35 5.25 24.20
C ALA A 427 5.74 3.79 24.00
N PRO A 428 6.91 3.52 23.37
CA PRO A 428 7.43 2.15 23.22
C PRO A 428 7.67 1.47 24.57
N GLY A 429 7.46 0.16 24.60
CA GLY A 429 7.71 -0.68 25.77
C GLY A 429 9.21 -0.87 26.06
N GLY A 430 10.01 -0.87 25.00
CA GLY A 430 11.45 -1.12 25.07
C GLY A 430 11.82 -2.57 25.41
N VAL A 431 10.87 -3.50 25.24
CA VAL A 431 11.06 -4.93 25.54
C VAL A 431 10.75 -5.75 24.30
N ARG A 432 11.64 -6.70 23.98
CA ARG A 432 11.41 -7.63 22.88
C ARG A 432 10.17 -8.50 23.13
N THR A 433 9.17 -8.42 22.24
CA THR A 433 7.92 -9.14 22.41
C THR A 433 7.15 -9.30 21.08
N THR A 434 6.37 -10.38 20.96
CA THR A 434 5.38 -10.58 19.90
C THR A 434 3.95 -10.35 20.40
N GLU A 435 3.78 -9.88 21.65
CA GLU A 435 2.48 -9.64 22.26
C GLU A 435 1.97 -8.23 21.96
N ALA A 436 0.78 -8.15 21.33
CA ALA A 436 0.08 -6.89 21.15
C ALA A 436 -0.33 -6.28 22.50
N PHE A 437 -0.42 -4.96 22.54
CA PHE A 437 -0.94 -4.19 23.68
C PHE A 437 -0.18 -4.41 25.00
N SER A 438 1.05 -4.89 24.92
CA SER A 438 1.88 -5.26 26.09
C SER A 438 2.49 -4.05 26.81
N SER A 439 2.46 -2.84 26.20
CA SER A 439 3.03 -1.62 26.78
C SER A 439 1.97 -0.61 27.17
N THR A 440 2.07 -0.10 28.40
CA THR A 440 1.33 1.05 28.90
C THR A 440 2.24 2.28 29.11
N ASN A 441 3.47 2.24 28.61
CA ASN A 441 4.43 3.33 28.71
C ASN A 441 3.90 4.60 28.05
N ARG A 442 4.35 5.74 28.56
CA ARG A 442 3.93 7.07 28.11
C ARG A 442 5.12 8.01 28.00
N TRP A 443 5.13 8.81 26.96
CA TRP A 443 6.02 9.95 26.87
C TRP A 443 5.67 10.98 27.95
N THR A 444 6.67 11.62 28.54
CA THR A 444 6.47 12.71 29.51
C THR A 444 6.00 14.01 28.84
N SER A 445 6.30 14.17 27.55
CA SER A 445 5.88 15.32 26.73
C SER A 445 5.71 14.89 25.28
N LEU A 446 4.79 15.54 24.58
CA LEU A 446 4.66 15.42 23.11
C LEU A 446 5.76 16.23 22.42
N ASP A 447 6.06 15.87 21.17
CA ASP A 447 6.95 16.64 20.32
C ASP A 447 6.10 17.62 19.47
N THR A 448 6.09 18.87 19.89
CA THR A 448 5.39 19.96 19.18
C THR A 448 6.35 20.95 18.53
N ASP A 449 7.66 20.64 18.53
CA ASP A 449 8.68 21.47 17.91
C ASP A 449 8.59 21.40 16.37
N GLY A 450 8.18 22.52 15.77
CA GLY A 450 8.07 22.65 14.31
C GLY A 450 9.38 23.04 13.61
N GLU A 451 10.42 23.41 14.36
CA GLU A 451 11.72 23.82 13.79
C GLU A 451 12.74 22.67 13.78
N GLY A 452 12.89 21.97 14.90
CA GLY A 452 13.90 20.92 15.10
C GLY A 452 13.32 19.53 15.34
N GLY A 453 12.01 19.40 15.53
CA GLY A 453 11.34 18.14 15.87
C GLY A 453 11.14 17.18 14.71
N CYS A 454 10.48 16.06 14.98
CA CYS A 454 10.23 14.99 14.02
C CYS A 454 9.34 15.45 12.84
N ILE A 455 8.27 16.19 13.14
CA ILE A 455 7.39 16.80 12.11
C ILE A 455 7.72 18.29 12.07
N ARG A 456 8.24 18.75 10.95
CA ARG A 456 8.59 20.16 10.76
C ARG A 456 7.41 20.98 10.29
N SER A 457 7.43 22.29 10.63
CA SER A 457 6.49 23.25 10.03
C SER A 457 6.83 23.48 8.55
N VAL A 458 5.88 24.02 7.79
CA VAL A 458 6.09 24.37 6.38
C VAL A 458 7.27 25.36 6.22
N GLU A 459 7.45 26.28 7.17
CA GLU A 459 8.56 27.25 7.16
C GLU A 459 9.93 26.60 7.37
N HIS A 460 9.99 25.48 8.10
CA HIS A 460 11.21 24.75 8.44
C HIS A 460 11.33 23.41 7.71
N ALA A 461 10.58 23.24 6.62
CA ALA A 461 10.61 22.02 5.81
C ALA A 461 12.03 21.60 5.41
N PHE A 462 12.26 20.29 5.29
CA PHE A 462 13.56 19.76 4.82
C PHE A 462 13.85 20.17 3.38
N THR A 463 12.81 20.22 2.54
CA THR A 463 12.87 20.72 1.16
C THR A 463 11.55 21.40 0.82
N SER A 464 11.58 22.40 -0.05
CA SER A 464 10.37 23.11 -0.54
C SER A 464 9.59 22.30 -1.56
N GLU A 465 10.23 21.33 -2.23
CA GLU A 465 9.62 20.35 -3.12
C GLU A 465 9.60 18.98 -2.42
N GLY A 466 8.64 18.14 -2.79
CA GLY A 466 8.33 16.93 -2.07
C GLY A 466 9.39 15.83 -2.06
N GLY A 467 9.16 14.84 -1.20
CA GLY A 467 10.01 13.67 -1.04
C GLY A 467 9.90 12.62 -2.16
N LEU A 468 9.03 12.83 -3.15
CA LEU A 468 8.81 11.96 -4.32
C LEU A 468 8.71 12.81 -5.59
N ALA A 469 9.17 12.31 -6.73
CA ALA A 469 9.06 12.98 -8.02
C ALA A 469 8.82 12.00 -9.16
N VAL A 470 8.10 12.45 -10.19
CA VAL A 470 7.92 11.74 -11.46
C VAL A 470 8.85 12.32 -12.49
N LEU A 471 9.65 11.48 -13.15
CA LEU A 471 10.53 11.90 -14.26
C LEU A 471 9.99 11.34 -15.57
N HIS A 472 10.14 12.11 -16.64
CA HIS A 472 9.76 11.72 -18.01
C HIS A 472 10.93 11.90 -18.98
N GLY A 473 10.87 11.19 -20.11
CA GLY A 473 11.86 11.33 -21.20
C GLY A 473 11.83 10.16 -22.16
N ASN A 474 12.78 10.09 -23.09
CA ASN A 474 12.82 9.02 -24.07
C ASN A 474 13.02 7.62 -23.46
N LEU A 475 13.61 7.56 -22.26
CA LEU A 475 13.78 6.31 -21.51
C LEU A 475 12.50 5.88 -20.76
N ALA A 476 11.68 6.84 -20.34
CA ALA A 476 10.44 6.61 -19.62
C ALA A 476 9.34 7.57 -20.11
N PRO A 477 8.77 7.37 -21.31
CA PRO A 477 7.76 8.28 -21.86
C PRO A 477 6.47 8.33 -21.02
N ASP A 478 6.07 7.21 -20.39
CA ASP A 478 4.92 7.12 -19.51
C ASP A 478 5.28 7.39 -18.04
N GLY A 479 6.53 7.79 -17.77
CA GLY A 479 7.03 8.19 -16.48
C GLY A 479 7.84 7.14 -15.73
N CYS A 480 8.57 7.60 -14.72
CA CYS A 480 9.27 6.80 -13.71
C CYS A 480 9.35 7.59 -12.40
N ILE A 481 9.61 6.91 -11.29
CA ILE A 481 9.49 7.47 -9.95
C ILE A 481 10.84 7.49 -9.25
N VAL A 482 11.13 8.61 -8.58
CA VAL A 482 12.29 8.77 -7.69
C VAL A 482 11.86 9.25 -6.32
N LYS A 483 12.45 8.66 -5.26
CA LYS A 483 12.29 9.11 -3.87
C LYS A 483 13.33 10.19 -3.58
N THR A 484 12.99 11.46 -3.83
CA THR A 484 13.90 12.60 -3.68
C THR A 484 14.33 12.85 -2.25
N ALA A 485 13.49 12.48 -1.24
CA ALA A 485 13.83 12.57 0.17
C ALA A 485 15.13 11.80 0.54
N GLY A 486 15.46 10.75 -0.23
CA GLY A 486 16.64 9.92 -0.04
C GLY A 486 17.82 10.26 -0.96
N VAL A 487 17.68 11.26 -1.83
CA VAL A 487 18.72 11.64 -2.82
C VAL A 487 19.46 12.88 -2.34
N PRO A 488 20.80 12.82 -2.16
CA PRO A 488 21.60 14.01 -1.88
C PRO A 488 21.50 15.04 -3.02
N GLU A 489 21.46 16.32 -2.70
CA GLU A 489 21.30 17.40 -3.71
C GLU A 489 22.32 17.35 -4.84
N HIS A 490 23.57 16.96 -4.55
CA HIS A 490 24.63 16.86 -5.58
C HIS A 490 24.34 15.76 -6.63
N GLN A 491 23.40 14.84 -6.37
CA GLN A 491 22.95 13.82 -7.32
C GLN A 491 21.63 14.19 -8.03
N TRP A 492 21.03 15.35 -7.75
CA TRP A 492 19.80 15.76 -8.42
C TRP A 492 19.96 15.99 -9.93
N SER A 493 21.19 16.27 -10.36
CA SER A 493 21.59 16.23 -11.75
C SER A 493 22.76 15.25 -11.86
N PHE A 494 22.55 14.15 -12.56
CA PHE A 494 23.53 13.06 -12.67
C PHE A 494 23.56 12.52 -14.09
N SER A 495 24.76 12.19 -14.58
CA SER A 495 24.94 11.55 -15.88
C SER A 495 26.08 10.54 -15.81
N GLY A 496 25.85 9.35 -16.38
CA GLY A 496 26.86 8.30 -16.34
C GLY A 496 26.62 7.17 -17.33
N PRO A 497 27.65 6.34 -17.57
CA PRO A 497 27.53 5.17 -18.44
C PRO A 497 26.72 4.06 -17.78
N ALA A 498 25.86 3.42 -18.58
CA ALA A 498 25.03 2.30 -18.18
C ALA A 498 25.85 1.04 -17.90
N ARG A 499 25.46 0.30 -16.85
CA ARG A 499 25.83 -1.09 -16.56
C ARG A 499 24.55 -1.90 -16.50
N VAL A 500 24.34 -2.72 -17.52
CA VAL A 500 23.05 -3.41 -17.74
C VAL A 500 23.05 -4.76 -17.06
N ALA A 501 22.00 -5.00 -16.27
CA ALA A 501 21.67 -6.29 -15.64
C ALA A 501 20.28 -6.75 -16.08
N GLU A 502 20.17 -8.03 -16.42
CA GLU A 502 18.91 -8.66 -16.88
C GLU A 502 18.03 -9.15 -15.72
N SER A 503 18.52 -9.00 -14.48
CA SER A 503 17.83 -9.39 -13.24
C SER A 503 18.40 -8.65 -12.03
N GLN A 504 17.68 -8.70 -10.89
CA GLN A 504 18.19 -8.24 -9.61
C GLN A 504 19.46 -9.01 -9.20
N GLU A 505 19.45 -10.32 -9.41
CA GLU A 505 20.55 -11.21 -9.04
C GLU A 505 21.84 -10.84 -9.81
N ASP A 506 21.72 -10.52 -11.10
CA ASP A 506 22.85 -10.05 -11.92
C ASP A 506 23.38 -8.71 -11.42
N ALA A 507 22.48 -7.78 -11.09
CA ALA A 507 22.85 -6.48 -10.55
C ALA A 507 23.60 -6.62 -9.22
N VAL A 508 23.11 -7.46 -8.31
CA VAL A 508 23.78 -7.76 -7.03
C VAL A 508 25.16 -8.36 -7.26
N SER A 509 25.28 -9.36 -8.13
CA SER A 509 26.55 -9.98 -8.48
C SER A 509 27.55 -8.99 -9.05
N MET A 510 27.07 -8.10 -9.94
CA MET A 510 27.90 -7.05 -10.55
C MET A 510 28.41 -6.04 -9.51
N ILE A 511 27.56 -5.63 -8.57
CA ILE A 511 27.94 -4.69 -7.50
C ILE A 511 28.99 -5.32 -6.58
N LEU A 512 28.76 -6.53 -6.08
CA LEU A 512 29.64 -7.21 -5.13
C LEU A 512 30.97 -7.64 -5.74
N SER A 513 31.01 -7.96 -7.04
CA SER A 513 32.24 -8.31 -7.74
C SER A 513 33.09 -7.10 -8.16
N GLY A 514 32.66 -5.87 -7.88
CA GLY A 514 33.36 -4.65 -8.28
C GLY A 514 33.18 -4.29 -9.78
N GLY A 515 32.19 -4.86 -10.45
CA GLY A 515 31.84 -4.53 -11.84
C GLY A 515 31.22 -3.14 -12.00
N VAL A 516 30.73 -2.53 -10.92
CA VAL A 516 30.19 -1.17 -10.87
C VAL A 516 31.25 -0.21 -10.32
N GLN A 517 31.43 0.93 -10.98
CA GLN A 517 32.38 1.97 -10.60
C GLN A 517 31.68 3.28 -10.27
N ALA A 518 32.35 4.15 -9.52
CA ALA A 518 31.83 5.50 -9.25
C ALA A 518 31.53 6.24 -10.56
N GLY A 519 30.34 6.79 -10.70
CA GLY A 519 29.84 7.46 -11.90
C GLY A 519 28.95 6.60 -12.79
N ASP A 520 28.86 5.28 -12.55
CA ASP A 520 28.03 4.39 -13.36
C ASP A 520 26.53 4.55 -13.04
N VAL A 521 25.69 4.19 -14.02
CA VAL A 521 24.25 3.99 -13.89
C VAL A 521 23.95 2.51 -14.00
N VAL A 522 23.55 1.87 -12.91
CA VAL A 522 23.12 0.48 -12.92
C VAL A 522 21.71 0.39 -13.51
N VAL A 523 21.53 -0.33 -14.60
CA VAL A 523 20.25 -0.52 -15.29
C VAL A 523 19.77 -1.95 -15.05
N VAL A 524 18.70 -2.10 -14.26
CA VAL A 524 18.08 -3.42 -14.01
C VAL A 524 16.77 -3.50 -14.79
N ARG A 525 16.69 -4.38 -15.77
CA ARG A 525 15.53 -4.47 -16.66
C ARG A 525 14.88 -5.85 -16.65
N TYR A 526 13.67 -5.91 -17.20
CA TYR A 526 12.80 -7.11 -17.16
C TYR A 526 12.39 -7.53 -15.74
N GLU A 527 12.32 -6.58 -14.82
CA GLU A 527 11.79 -6.76 -13.46
C GLU A 527 10.42 -6.07 -13.28
N GLY A 528 9.81 -5.60 -14.36
CA GLY A 528 8.50 -4.97 -14.36
C GLY A 528 7.33 -5.93 -14.12
N PRO A 529 6.07 -5.43 -14.19
CA PRO A 529 4.87 -6.22 -13.94
C PRO A 529 4.76 -7.50 -14.76
N LYS A 530 5.13 -7.44 -16.04
CA LYS A 530 5.10 -8.58 -16.98
C LYS A 530 6.43 -9.31 -17.06
N GLY A 531 7.51 -8.57 -17.12
CA GLY A 531 8.87 -9.10 -17.35
C GLY A 531 9.42 -9.82 -16.14
N GLY A 532 9.11 -9.39 -14.93
CA GLY A 532 9.54 -9.98 -13.68
C GLY A 532 9.22 -11.48 -13.54
N PRO A 533 8.00 -11.97 -13.75
CA PRO A 533 6.75 -11.27 -13.56
C PRO A 533 6.46 -11.03 -12.06
N GLY A 534 5.64 -10.03 -11.78
CA GLY A 534 5.28 -9.69 -10.39
C GLY A 534 5.97 -8.43 -9.89
N MET A 535 6.75 -7.74 -10.73
CA MET A 535 7.38 -6.46 -10.44
C MET A 535 8.16 -6.50 -9.11
N GLN A 536 9.22 -7.29 -9.09
CA GLN A 536 10.06 -7.54 -7.92
C GLN A 536 10.50 -6.22 -7.27
N GLU A 537 10.39 -6.17 -5.94
CA GLU A 537 10.91 -5.06 -5.15
C GLU A 537 12.39 -5.25 -4.87
N MET A 538 13.20 -4.28 -5.25
CA MET A 538 14.65 -4.40 -5.18
C MET A 538 15.22 -3.47 -4.12
N LEU A 539 15.52 -4.03 -2.95
CA LEU A 539 16.21 -3.35 -1.86
C LEU A 539 17.71 -3.68 -1.84
N TYR A 540 18.06 -4.93 -2.12
CA TYR A 540 19.45 -5.40 -2.06
C TYR A 540 20.41 -4.63 -2.95
N PRO A 541 20.13 -4.35 -4.25
CA PRO A 541 21.05 -3.56 -5.07
C PRO A 541 21.32 -2.17 -4.50
N THR A 542 20.31 -1.49 -3.96
CA THR A 542 20.48 -0.16 -3.37
C THR A 542 21.23 -0.20 -2.04
N SER A 543 20.94 -1.19 -1.19
CA SER A 543 21.62 -1.40 0.10
C SER A 543 23.08 -1.77 -0.11
N TYR A 544 23.37 -2.63 -1.07
CA TYR A 544 24.75 -3.06 -1.37
C TYR A 544 25.58 -1.95 -2.02
N LEU A 545 25.00 -1.16 -2.94
CA LEU A 545 25.69 0.04 -3.42
C LEU A 545 26.10 0.96 -2.27
N LYS A 546 25.22 1.12 -1.28
CA LYS A 546 25.52 1.90 -0.07
C LYS A 546 26.59 1.21 0.79
N GLY A 547 26.48 -0.12 1.01
CA GLY A 547 27.44 -0.91 1.79
C GLY A 547 28.87 -0.87 1.24
N VAL A 548 29.02 -0.96 -0.08
CA VAL A 548 30.35 -0.84 -0.74
C VAL A 548 30.80 0.62 -1.00
N GLY A 549 30.09 1.61 -0.44
CA GLY A 549 30.46 3.04 -0.53
C GLY A 549 30.21 3.71 -1.87
N LEU A 550 29.40 3.12 -2.74
CA LEU A 550 29.02 3.65 -4.07
C LEU A 550 27.68 4.39 -4.08
N GLY A 551 26.84 4.29 -3.04
CA GLY A 551 25.53 4.92 -2.96
C GLY A 551 25.47 6.40 -3.35
N PRO A 552 26.34 7.30 -2.83
CA PRO A 552 26.37 8.71 -3.22
C PRO A 552 27.11 8.98 -4.54
N LYS A 553 27.55 7.97 -5.28
CA LYS A 553 28.40 8.10 -6.46
C LYS A 553 27.84 7.46 -7.72
N CYS A 554 26.80 6.66 -7.61
CA CYS A 554 26.16 5.92 -8.70
C CYS A 554 24.67 6.22 -8.73
N ALA A 555 24.03 5.94 -9.87
CA ALA A 555 22.58 5.90 -9.99
C ALA A 555 22.13 4.46 -10.28
N LEU A 556 20.87 4.16 -9.97
CA LEU A 556 20.23 2.92 -10.33
C LEU A 556 18.87 3.21 -10.97
N ILE A 557 18.54 2.54 -12.09
CA ILE A 557 17.25 2.67 -12.78
C ILE A 557 16.68 1.30 -13.14
N THR A 558 15.37 1.14 -13.03
CA THR A 558 14.69 -0.14 -13.27
C THR A 558 13.24 0.01 -13.72
N ASP A 559 12.75 -0.95 -14.50
CA ASP A 559 11.33 -1.15 -14.76
C ASP A 559 10.61 -1.93 -13.63
N GLY A 560 11.35 -2.47 -12.67
CA GLY A 560 10.85 -2.98 -11.41
C GLY A 560 10.51 -1.85 -10.42
N ARG A 561 10.50 -2.16 -9.13
CA ARG A 561 10.21 -1.21 -8.06
C ARG A 561 11.25 -1.26 -6.94
N PHE A 562 11.35 -0.18 -6.20
CA PHE A 562 12.19 -0.10 -5.03
C PHE A 562 11.38 -0.12 -3.75
N SER A 563 12.01 -0.56 -2.67
CA SER A 563 11.46 -0.47 -1.33
C SER A 563 11.39 0.99 -0.85
N GLY A 564 10.49 1.26 0.10
CA GLY A 564 10.54 2.48 0.90
C GLY A 564 11.88 2.68 1.62
N GLY A 565 12.64 1.58 1.81
CA GLY A 565 13.99 1.57 2.38
C GLY A 565 15.13 2.00 1.45
N SER A 566 14.86 2.18 0.16
CA SER A 566 15.89 2.59 -0.80
C SER A 566 16.36 4.01 -0.57
N SER A 567 17.66 4.25 -0.73
CA SER A 567 18.32 5.55 -0.60
C SER A 567 19.31 5.75 -1.76
N GLY A 568 19.76 6.99 -1.98
CA GLY A 568 20.55 7.38 -3.14
C GLY A 568 19.69 7.57 -4.38
N LEU A 569 20.32 7.88 -5.53
CA LEU A 569 19.61 8.10 -6.79
C LEU A 569 19.10 6.77 -7.37
N SER A 570 17.91 6.37 -6.92
CA SER A 570 17.25 5.13 -7.33
C SER A 570 15.91 5.47 -8.00
N VAL A 571 15.81 5.16 -9.30
CA VAL A 571 14.66 5.49 -10.16
C VAL A 571 13.97 4.20 -10.59
N GLY A 572 12.74 4.01 -10.14
CA GLY A 572 11.94 2.81 -10.43
C GLY A 572 10.71 3.09 -11.28
N HIS A 573 9.93 2.03 -11.52
CA HIS A 573 8.66 2.11 -12.23
C HIS A 573 8.79 2.64 -13.67
N VAL A 574 9.94 2.43 -14.33
CA VAL A 574 10.13 2.90 -15.72
C VAL A 574 9.01 2.32 -16.59
N SER A 575 8.24 3.22 -17.19
CA SER A 575 7.12 2.87 -18.03
C SER A 575 7.27 3.47 -19.44
N PRO A 576 7.05 2.64 -20.49
CA PRO A 576 6.76 1.20 -20.48
C PRO A 576 7.96 0.35 -20.01
N GLU A 577 7.68 -0.82 -19.38
CA GLU A 577 8.70 -1.79 -18.99
C GLU A 577 9.40 -2.45 -20.22
N ALA A 578 10.59 -3.02 -20.05
CA ALA A 578 11.32 -3.71 -21.12
C ALA A 578 10.48 -4.80 -21.79
N ALA A 579 9.79 -5.63 -21.03
CA ALA A 579 8.94 -6.72 -21.56
C ALA A 579 7.70 -6.24 -22.35
N ALA A 580 7.34 -4.97 -22.20
CA ALA A 580 6.29 -4.31 -22.97
C ALA A 580 6.82 -3.44 -24.14
N GLY A 581 8.10 -3.58 -24.50
CA GLY A 581 8.73 -2.83 -25.58
C GLY A 581 9.28 -1.45 -25.17
N GLY A 582 9.44 -1.20 -23.85
CA GLY A 582 10.00 0.05 -23.34
C GLY A 582 11.46 0.28 -23.72
N ALA A 583 11.84 1.54 -23.82
CA ALA A 583 13.22 1.94 -24.24
C ALA A 583 14.31 1.44 -23.28
N ILE A 584 13.98 1.16 -22.02
CA ILE A 584 14.90 0.54 -21.07
C ILE A 584 15.44 -0.81 -21.57
N GLY A 585 14.64 -1.56 -22.35
CA GLY A 585 15.07 -2.80 -23.02
C GLY A 585 16.09 -2.62 -24.13
N LEU A 586 16.28 -1.38 -24.61
CA LEU A 586 17.21 -1.04 -25.70
C LEU A 586 18.57 -0.53 -25.19
N VAL A 587 18.70 -0.27 -23.89
CA VAL A 587 19.95 0.23 -23.28
C VAL A 587 21.04 -0.83 -23.42
N ARG A 588 22.25 -0.38 -23.78
CA ARG A 588 23.47 -1.20 -23.86
C ARG A 588 24.53 -0.70 -22.88
N ASP A 589 25.43 -1.58 -22.47
CA ASP A 589 26.56 -1.19 -21.62
C ASP A 589 27.35 -0.02 -22.24
N GLY A 590 27.61 0.98 -21.43
CA GLY A 590 28.32 2.19 -21.83
C GLY A 590 27.44 3.30 -22.42
N ASP A 591 26.16 3.07 -22.72
CA ASP A 591 25.25 4.14 -23.10
C ASP A 591 25.12 5.15 -21.96
N VAL A 592 25.07 6.44 -22.30
CA VAL A 592 24.98 7.49 -21.28
C VAL A 592 23.52 7.76 -20.94
N ILE A 593 23.20 7.71 -19.64
CA ILE A 593 21.88 8.06 -19.11
C ILE A 593 22.03 9.33 -18.27
N GLU A 594 21.14 10.30 -18.51
CA GLU A 594 21.08 11.58 -17.79
C GLU A 594 19.81 11.65 -16.95
N PHE A 595 19.96 12.06 -15.69
CA PHE A 595 18.88 12.39 -14.76
C PHE A 595 18.94 13.88 -14.44
N ASP A 596 17.78 14.53 -14.46
CA ASP A 596 17.60 15.93 -14.08
C ASP A 596 16.30 16.04 -13.26
N ILE A 597 16.43 15.84 -11.95
CA ILE A 597 15.30 15.85 -11.01
C ILE A 597 14.62 17.22 -10.98
N PRO A 598 15.33 18.36 -10.92
CA PRO A 598 14.71 19.68 -10.95
C PRO A 598 13.82 19.89 -12.18
N ASN A 599 14.23 19.42 -13.36
CA ASN A 599 13.46 19.54 -14.59
C ASN A 599 12.59 18.30 -14.88
N ARG A 600 12.48 17.36 -13.94
CA ARG A 600 11.66 16.12 -14.06
C ARG A 600 11.99 15.32 -15.32
N ARG A 601 13.28 15.15 -15.63
CA ARG A 601 13.73 14.54 -16.86
C ARG A 601 14.64 13.34 -16.64
N VAL A 602 14.46 12.30 -17.49
CA VAL A 602 15.38 11.18 -17.65
C VAL A 602 15.61 10.93 -19.14
N GLN A 603 16.89 10.83 -19.56
CA GLN A 603 17.24 10.70 -20.96
C GLN A 603 18.29 9.62 -21.19
N LEU A 604 18.07 8.82 -22.20
CA LEU A 604 19.06 7.96 -22.81
C LEU A 604 19.70 8.75 -23.96
N LEU A 605 20.99 9.05 -23.85
CA LEU A 605 21.71 9.86 -24.83
C LEU A 605 22.25 8.99 -26.00
N VAL A 606 21.29 8.44 -26.76
CA VAL A 606 21.54 7.66 -27.98
C VAL A 606 20.65 8.25 -29.07
N ASP A 607 21.19 8.35 -30.27
CA ASP A 607 20.49 8.94 -31.42
C ASP A 607 19.23 8.16 -31.77
N ASP A 608 18.18 8.84 -32.23
CA ASP A 608 16.89 8.24 -32.57
C ASP A 608 17.01 7.18 -33.67
N GLU A 609 17.93 7.35 -34.64
CA GLU A 609 18.20 6.36 -35.69
C GLU A 609 18.75 5.05 -35.11
N GLU A 610 19.69 5.14 -34.16
CA GLU A 610 20.25 3.99 -33.47
C GLU A 610 19.21 3.32 -32.57
N LEU A 611 18.39 4.11 -31.85
CA LEU A 611 17.29 3.56 -31.05
C LEU A 611 16.26 2.80 -31.91
N ALA A 612 15.94 3.34 -33.09
CA ALA A 612 15.05 2.68 -34.04
C ALA A 612 15.66 1.36 -34.54
N ALA A 613 16.94 1.33 -34.90
CA ALA A 613 17.64 0.11 -35.31
C ALA A 613 17.69 -0.94 -34.19
N ARG A 614 17.97 -0.52 -32.93
CA ARG A 614 17.94 -1.40 -31.75
C ARG A 614 16.55 -1.98 -31.51
N ARG A 615 15.51 -1.21 -31.76
CA ARG A 615 14.11 -1.64 -31.62
C ARG A 615 13.77 -2.72 -32.66
N GLU A 616 14.14 -2.52 -33.92
CA GLU A 616 13.96 -3.55 -34.98
C GLU A 616 14.70 -4.85 -34.63
N GLU A 617 15.92 -4.75 -34.10
CA GLU A 617 16.70 -5.88 -33.64
C GLU A 617 16.00 -6.60 -32.47
N GLN A 618 15.47 -5.84 -31.49
CA GLN A 618 14.81 -6.39 -30.31
C GLN A 618 13.45 -7.00 -30.65
N ASP A 619 12.70 -6.38 -31.58
CA ASP A 619 11.44 -6.95 -32.09
C ASP A 619 11.66 -8.32 -32.77
N ALA A 620 12.78 -8.49 -33.47
CA ALA A 620 13.14 -9.75 -34.08
C ALA A 620 13.59 -10.83 -33.07
N LYS A 621 14.24 -10.42 -31.96
CA LYS A 621 14.68 -11.32 -30.89
C LYS A 621 13.57 -11.68 -29.89
N GLY A 622 12.59 -10.81 -29.73
CA GLY A 622 11.57 -10.85 -28.66
C GLY A 622 12.03 -10.09 -27.41
N TRP A 623 11.05 -9.53 -26.69
CA TRP A 623 11.24 -8.71 -25.50
C TRP A 623 11.31 -9.58 -24.23
N THR A 624 12.37 -10.39 -24.14
CA THR A 624 12.62 -11.31 -23.02
C THR A 624 14.08 -11.19 -22.58
N PRO A 625 14.37 -11.40 -21.29
CA PRO A 625 15.74 -11.38 -20.79
C PRO A 625 16.59 -12.48 -21.43
N VAL A 626 17.90 -12.21 -21.59
CA VAL A 626 18.87 -13.18 -22.10
C VAL A 626 19.39 -14.01 -20.92
N ASP A 627 19.44 -15.34 -21.10
CA ASP A 627 20.06 -16.32 -20.18
C ASP A 627 19.53 -16.29 -18.72
N ARG A 628 18.31 -15.77 -18.50
CA ARG A 628 17.69 -15.78 -17.18
C ARG A 628 16.94 -17.10 -16.93
N ASP A 629 17.47 -17.97 -16.07
CA ASP A 629 16.80 -19.18 -15.59
C ASP A 629 15.96 -18.85 -14.33
N ARG A 630 14.73 -18.39 -14.55
CA ARG A 630 13.78 -18.07 -13.48
C ARG A 630 12.49 -18.89 -13.68
N PRO A 631 12.16 -19.83 -12.76
CA PRO A 631 10.91 -20.57 -12.85
C PRO A 631 9.71 -19.66 -12.59
N VAL A 632 8.79 -19.59 -13.55
CA VAL A 632 7.56 -18.79 -13.45
C VAL A 632 6.38 -19.71 -13.20
N SER A 633 5.78 -19.61 -12.01
CA SER A 633 4.63 -20.41 -11.60
C SER A 633 3.34 -20.04 -12.38
N PRO A 634 2.30 -20.90 -12.40
CA PRO A 634 1.02 -20.56 -12.99
C PRO A 634 0.39 -19.28 -12.44
N ALA A 635 0.54 -19.02 -11.13
CA ALA A 635 0.02 -17.80 -10.49
C ALA A 635 0.69 -16.54 -11.05
N LEU A 636 2.02 -16.55 -11.18
CA LEU A 636 2.78 -15.44 -11.76
C LEU A 636 2.48 -15.24 -13.25
N LYS A 637 2.27 -16.33 -14.00
CA LYS A 637 1.86 -16.25 -15.42
C LYS A 637 0.49 -15.59 -15.59
N ILE A 638 -0.46 -15.88 -14.68
CA ILE A 638 -1.77 -15.22 -14.68
C ILE A 638 -1.61 -13.73 -14.38
N PHE A 639 -0.84 -13.37 -13.35
CA PHE A 639 -0.59 -11.96 -13.04
C PHE A 639 0.02 -11.23 -14.25
N ALA A 640 1.13 -11.72 -14.81
CA ALA A 640 1.80 -11.09 -15.95
C ALA A 640 0.89 -10.90 -17.17
N LYS A 641 -0.06 -11.83 -17.39
CA LYS A 641 -0.99 -11.76 -18.52
C LYS A 641 -1.96 -10.58 -18.42
N PHE A 642 -2.39 -10.25 -17.21
CA PHE A 642 -3.42 -9.22 -16.96
C PHE A 642 -2.85 -7.94 -16.35
N ALA A 643 -1.59 -7.91 -15.91
CA ALA A 643 -0.98 -6.73 -15.34
C ALA A 643 -0.87 -5.60 -16.36
N GLN A 644 -1.28 -4.41 -15.94
CA GLN A 644 -1.00 -3.15 -16.63
C GLN A 644 0.43 -2.69 -16.32
N SER A 645 0.88 -1.62 -17.00
CA SER A 645 2.17 -0.99 -16.71
C SER A 645 2.17 -0.27 -15.34
N ALA A 646 3.35 0.11 -14.88
CA ALA A 646 3.52 0.73 -13.57
C ALA A 646 2.83 2.10 -13.45
N ASP A 647 2.77 2.89 -14.53
CA ASP A 647 2.04 4.17 -14.61
C ASP A 647 0.51 4.00 -14.41
N LYS A 648 0.01 2.77 -14.52
CA LYS A 648 -1.38 2.37 -14.22
C LYS A 648 -1.47 1.55 -12.91
N GLY A 649 -0.50 1.70 -12.01
CA GLY A 649 -0.48 1.02 -10.72
C GLY A 649 -0.19 -0.48 -10.80
N ALA A 650 0.28 -1.01 -11.94
CA ALA A 650 0.45 -2.44 -12.20
C ALA A 650 -0.79 -3.26 -11.79
N ALA A 651 -1.99 -2.66 -11.90
CA ALA A 651 -3.26 -3.29 -11.58
C ALA A 651 -3.64 -4.33 -12.64
N ARG A 652 -4.56 -5.24 -12.32
CA ARG A 652 -5.10 -6.15 -13.33
C ARG A 652 -6.07 -5.41 -14.24
N LEU A 653 -5.88 -5.59 -15.55
CA LEU A 653 -6.87 -5.19 -16.53
C LEU A 653 -8.01 -6.23 -16.53
N VAL A 654 -9.23 -5.76 -16.27
CA VAL A 654 -10.46 -6.57 -16.35
C VAL A 654 -11.42 -5.81 -17.27
N ASP A 655 -11.38 -6.13 -18.56
CA ASP A 655 -12.33 -5.62 -19.58
C ASP A 655 -13.48 -6.60 -19.78
#